data_dc6367d4b97557e13b809b20a03a26a7
#
_entry.id   dc6367d4b97557e13b809b20a03a26a7
#
_cell.length_a   1.000
_cell.length_b   1.000
_cell.length_c   1.000
_cell.angle_alpha   90.00
_cell.angle_beta   90.00
_cell.angle_gamma   90.00
#
_symmetry.space_group_name_H-M   'P 1'
#
loop_
_entity.id
_entity.type
_entity.pdbx_description
1 polymer ?
#
loop_
_entity_poly.entity_id
_entity_poly.type
_entity_poly.pdbx_seq_one_letter_code
_entity_poly.pdbx_strand_id
1 'polypeptide(L)'
;MNPSRDVKTLKGVGRDLAKKLEEMNILTVADVLEHVPFRYDDFVTGSLTEAIHEDKVKFTGQVQSEPLVRYYGKGKNRLTFRLLVEERYSVTVTMFNRAFYKDQLQLGAEVTVSGKWDLHRMTISATELQFGAIEGELTPIYSLRGDMRMKTFRRVVDLAFKETEALAERIPDSIRKTYRLQDRMTMLKSLHFPTNRQELTAARRSYVYEECLYFQLKLQALRLGRRKGQGIALPLHETDIANFIKSLPFPLTGAQQRVTKEILDDIGRGERMNRLLQGDVGSGKTVIAAIALFATVRAGKQGALMVPTEILAEQHAASLAPLLEPLGIRVGLLTSSVKGKARAHLLEALATGEIDVLVGTHALIQDTVQFKALHLVITDEQHRFGVEQRKRLRAKAEQADVLYMTATPIPRTLAISVFGDMDVSIIDEMPAGRKEIETYWAKPQQMERVFGFVEKELSQGRQAYVITPLIEESESLEVQNAIELHATLTERFKPYHVGLMHGRLTSSEKDEVMQAFKENTVQILVSTTVVEVGVNVPNASIIVIHDAERFGLAQLHQLRGRVGRGDAQSYCILIADPSSDTGKERIKTMTETNDGFKLAEKDLKLRGAGNFFGTEQSGLPRFVLTDPALDIQVMETARQDAVRLLRSDAFWQAPEYDVLRDYIERQGLLEGERIE
;
A
#
# COMPACT_ATOMS: atom_id res chain seq x y z
N MET A 1 26.78 20.90 -24.66
CA MET A 1 27.84 20.14 -23.92
C MET A 1 27.26 18.82 -23.40
N ASN A 2 28.11 17.78 -23.27
CA ASN A 2 27.65 16.43 -22.82
C ASN A 2 27.09 16.49 -21.40
N PRO A 3 25.83 16.09 -21.14
CA PRO A 3 25.23 16.09 -19.81
C PRO A 3 25.82 15.02 -18.85
N SER A 4 26.52 14.01 -19.38
CA SER A 4 27.17 12.97 -18.55
C SER A 4 28.50 13.42 -17.91
N ARG A 5 28.92 14.67 -18.07
CA ARG A 5 30.11 15.21 -17.44
C ARG A 5 29.93 15.40 -15.93
N ASP A 6 31.04 15.33 -15.20
CA ASP A 6 31.07 15.52 -13.75
C ASP A 6 30.50 16.90 -13.35
N VAL A 7 29.66 16.95 -12.34
CA VAL A 7 29.03 18.16 -11.79
C VAL A 7 30.07 19.22 -11.35
N LYS A 8 31.29 18.80 -11.00
CA LYS A 8 32.43 19.66 -10.67
C LYS A 8 32.86 20.58 -11.83
N THR A 9 32.47 20.23 -13.04
CA THR A 9 32.81 21.02 -14.26
C THR A 9 31.88 22.23 -14.47
N LEU A 10 30.76 22.30 -13.75
CA LEU A 10 29.84 23.45 -13.80
C LEU A 10 30.50 24.70 -13.21
N LYS A 11 30.47 25.82 -13.95
CA LYS A 11 30.95 27.09 -13.43
C LYS A 11 30.16 27.49 -12.18
N GLY A 12 30.86 27.68 -11.05
CA GLY A 12 30.25 28.06 -9.77
C GLY A 12 29.94 26.88 -8.84
N VAL A 13 30.33 25.65 -9.19
CA VAL A 13 30.33 24.49 -8.31
C VAL A 13 31.75 24.28 -7.79
N GLY A 14 32.05 24.81 -6.59
CA GLY A 14 33.31 24.58 -5.88
C GLY A 14 33.39 23.23 -5.20
N ARG A 15 34.55 22.88 -4.63
CA ARG A 15 34.79 21.56 -3.97
C ARG A 15 33.79 21.25 -2.87
N ASP A 16 33.44 22.19 -2.01
CA ASP A 16 32.49 21.99 -0.91
C ASP A 16 31.06 21.73 -1.42
N LEU A 17 30.65 22.47 -2.46
CA LEU A 17 29.33 22.28 -3.05
C LEU A 17 29.25 20.95 -3.80
N ALA A 18 30.32 20.55 -4.50
CA ALA A 18 30.40 19.25 -5.17
C ALA A 18 30.28 18.08 -4.17
N LYS A 19 30.93 18.19 -2.99
CA LYS A 19 30.81 17.19 -1.93
C LYS A 19 29.37 17.04 -1.41
N LYS A 20 28.67 18.17 -1.22
CA LYS A 20 27.26 18.15 -0.81
C LYS A 20 26.34 17.52 -1.87
N LEU A 21 26.62 17.73 -3.15
CA LEU A 21 25.91 17.09 -4.26
C LEU A 21 26.20 15.58 -4.30
N GLU A 22 27.45 15.17 -4.05
CA GLU A 22 27.86 13.76 -3.96
C GLU A 22 27.15 13.02 -2.80
N GLU A 23 26.94 13.65 -1.64
CA GLU A 23 26.15 13.14 -0.52
C GLU A 23 24.67 12.90 -0.88
N MET A 24 24.20 13.56 -1.94
CA MET A 24 22.86 13.39 -2.54
C MET A 24 22.85 12.41 -3.72
N ASN A 25 23.97 11.73 -4.02
CA ASN A 25 24.19 10.90 -5.20
C ASN A 25 24.06 11.67 -6.54
N ILE A 26 24.37 12.97 -6.55
CA ILE A 26 24.37 13.82 -7.72
C ILE A 26 25.83 14.00 -8.18
N LEU A 27 26.25 13.22 -9.17
CA LEU A 27 27.63 13.14 -9.64
C LEU A 27 27.82 13.86 -10.96
N THR A 28 26.80 13.86 -11.82
CA THR A 28 26.85 14.42 -13.17
C THR A 28 25.90 15.60 -13.33
N VAL A 29 26.09 16.35 -14.41
CA VAL A 29 25.16 17.43 -14.80
C VAL A 29 23.77 16.86 -15.11
N ALA A 30 23.70 15.67 -15.70
CA ALA A 30 22.44 14.96 -15.92
C ALA A 30 21.71 14.67 -14.60
N ASP A 31 22.41 14.23 -13.56
CA ASP A 31 21.80 13.96 -12.26
C ASP A 31 21.19 15.23 -11.65
N VAL A 32 21.81 16.39 -11.84
CA VAL A 32 21.24 17.68 -11.40
C VAL A 32 19.93 17.96 -12.11
N LEU A 33 19.87 17.76 -13.43
CA LEU A 33 18.67 18.00 -14.23
C LEU A 33 17.56 16.98 -13.99
N GLU A 34 17.92 15.76 -13.61
CA GLU A 34 16.99 14.68 -13.30
C GLU A 34 16.51 14.69 -11.83
N HIS A 35 17.15 15.49 -10.96
CA HIS A 35 16.70 15.67 -9.58
C HIS A 35 15.53 16.67 -9.52
N VAL A 36 14.36 16.23 -10.01
CA VAL A 36 13.17 17.07 -10.15
C VAL A 36 12.54 17.43 -8.81
N PRO A 37 11.77 18.55 -8.72
CA PRO A 37 11.03 18.91 -7.53
C PRO A 37 9.98 17.85 -7.19
N PHE A 38 9.85 17.47 -5.92
CA PHE A 38 8.83 16.53 -5.49
C PHE A 38 7.47 17.19 -5.21
N ARG A 39 7.46 18.50 -4.99
CA ARG A 39 6.24 19.31 -4.84
C ARG A 39 6.51 20.75 -5.26
N TYR A 40 5.44 21.50 -5.42
CA TYR A 40 5.48 22.93 -5.70
C TYR A 40 4.72 23.66 -4.60
N ASP A 41 5.32 24.70 -4.04
CA ASP A 41 4.58 25.65 -3.23
C ASP A 41 3.85 26.56 -4.20
N ASP A 42 2.57 26.34 -4.31
CA ASP A 42 1.65 27.17 -5.07
C ASP A 42 1.23 28.33 -4.16
N PHE A 43 1.97 29.39 -4.21
CA PHE A 43 1.54 30.60 -3.56
C PHE A 43 0.47 31.26 -4.43
N VAL A 44 -0.74 30.70 -4.42
CA VAL A 44 -1.87 31.40 -4.99
C VAL A 44 -1.98 32.71 -4.22
N THR A 45 -1.97 33.83 -4.95
CA THR A 45 -2.64 35.06 -4.52
C THR A 45 -4.13 34.71 -4.49
N GLY A 46 -4.52 33.99 -3.45
CA GLY A 46 -5.91 33.55 -3.27
C GLY A 46 -6.76 34.77 -3.00
N SER A 47 -7.98 34.76 -3.50
CA SER A 47 -9.00 35.69 -3.02
C SER A 47 -9.09 35.53 -1.52
N LEU A 48 -9.15 36.62 -0.78
CA LEU A 48 -9.27 36.64 0.68
C LEU A 48 -10.53 35.89 1.14
N THR A 49 -11.53 35.78 0.26
CA THR A 49 -12.78 35.04 0.46
C THR A 49 -12.63 33.53 0.37
N GLU A 50 -11.56 33.03 -0.28
CA GLU A 50 -11.27 31.60 -0.41
C GLU A 50 -10.20 31.10 0.60
N ALA A 51 -9.59 32.04 1.34
CA ALA A 51 -8.54 31.73 2.29
C ALA A 51 -9.08 31.02 3.55
N ILE A 52 -8.58 29.81 3.80
CA ILE A 52 -8.97 28.98 4.95
C ILE A 52 -8.21 29.42 6.21
N HIS A 53 -8.90 29.40 7.36
CA HIS A 53 -8.30 29.70 8.66
C HIS A 53 -7.13 28.76 8.97
N GLU A 54 -6.02 29.33 9.46
CA GLU A 54 -4.77 28.67 9.80
C GLU A 54 -3.92 28.18 8.59
N ASP A 55 -4.39 28.35 7.36
CA ASP A 55 -3.59 28.04 6.18
C ASP A 55 -2.49 29.05 5.92
N LYS A 56 -1.45 28.58 5.21
CA LYS A 56 -0.38 29.45 4.70
C LYS A 56 -0.84 30.14 3.44
N VAL A 57 -1.04 31.45 3.50
CA VAL A 57 -1.54 32.27 2.39
C VAL A 57 -0.51 33.29 1.93
N LYS A 58 -0.75 33.83 0.73
CA LYS A 58 0.03 34.91 0.16
C LYS A 58 -0.95 36.00 -0.34
N PHE A 59 -0.83 37.21 0.18
CA PHE A 59 -1.65 38.32 -0.22
C PHE A 59 -0.80 39.43 -0.79
N THR A 60 -1.22 39.97 -1.92
CA THR A 60 -0.69 41.21 -2.51
C THR A 60 -1.65 42.35 -2.23
N GLY A 61 -1.12 43.49 -1.87
CA GLY A 61 -1.94 44.66 -1.59
C GLY A 61 -1.10 45.90 -1.35
N GLN A 62 -1.78 47.01 -1.06
CA GLN A 62 -1.15 48.28 -0.79
C GLN A 62 -1.04 48.56 0.70
N VAL A 63 0.09 49.06 1.13
CA VAL A 63 0.34 49.45 2.53
C VAL A 63 -0.59 50.61 2.90
N GLN A 64 -1.50 50.35 3.86
CA GLN A 64 -2.58 51.29 4.27
C GLN A 64 -2.25 52.05 5.56
N SER A 65 -1.30 51.60 6.35
CA SER A 65 -0.89 52.26 7.60
C SER A 65 0.62 52.34 7.73
N GLU A 66 1.09 53.35 8.44
CA GLU A 66 2.52 53.40 8.82
C GLU A 66 2.93 52.16 9.64
N PRO A 67 4.09 51.56 9.34
CA PRO A 67 4.59 50.38 10.02
C PRO A 67 5.02 50.70 11.49
N LEU A 68 4.45 50.00 12.44
CA LEU A 68 4.71 50.11 13.86
C LEU A 68 5.67 48.99 14.31
N VAL A 69 6.81 49.36 14.92
CA VAL A 69 7.74 48.42 15.53
C VAL A 69 7.66 48.49 17.05
N ARG A 70 7.37 47.34 17.66
CA ARG A 70 7.43 47.17 19.11
C ARG A 70 8.56 46.22 19.48
N TYR A 71 9.43 46.63 20.40
CA TYR A 71 10.52 45.83 20.95
C TYR A 71 10.05 45.15 22.25
N TYR A 72 10.34 43.84 22.39
CA TYR A 72 10.06 43.10 23.61
C TYR A 72 11.22 42.14 23.90
N GLY A 73 11.86 42.29 25.05
CA GLY A 73 13.03 41.51 25.42
C GLY A 73 14.31 41.83 24.63
N LYS A 74 15.42 41.17 24.93
CA LYS A 74 16.70 41.41 24.25
C LYS A 74 16.67 40.93 22.80
N GLY A 75 16.69 41.87 21.86
CA GLY A 75 16.83 41.60 20.42
C GLY A 75 15.55 41.14 19.71
N LYS A 76 14.39 41.05 20.38
CA LYS A 76 13.14 40.67 19.76
C LYS A 76 12.29 41.87 19.40
N ASN A 77 11.76 41.91 18.19
CA ASN A 77 10.88 42.96 17.73
C ASN A 77 9.67 42.38 16.96
N ARG A 78 8.62 43.16 16.92
CA ARG A 78 7.39 42.88 16.19
C ARG A 78 7.04 44.09 15.32
N LEU A 79 7.06 43.90 14.03
CA LEU A 79 6.59 44.85 13.02
C LEU A 79 5.12 44.58 12.71
N THR A 80 4.29 45.62 12.72
CA THR A 80 2.87 45.51 12.40
C THR A 80 2.46 46.65 11.50
N PHE A 81 1.71 46.36 10.42
CA PHE A 81 1.12 47.35 9.51
C PHE A 81 -0.18 46.79 8.91
N ARG A 82 -0.97 47.64 8.26
CA ARG A 82 -2.18 47.24 7.55
C ARG A 82 -1.93 47.19 6.05
N LEU A 83 -2.50 46.16 5.43
CA LEU A 83 -2.42 45.92 3.99
C LEU A 83 -3.84 45.95 3.40
N LEU A 84 -4.08 46.75 2.38
CA LEU A 84 -5.34 46.76 1.64
C LEU A 84 -5.23 45.69 0.52
N VAL A 85 -5.98 44.60 0.69
CA VAL A 85 -6.01 43.46 -0.25
C VAL A 85 -7.30 43.55 -1.07
N GLU A 86 -7.20 43.25 -2.39
CA GLU A 86 -8.33 43.29 -3.33
C GLU A 86 -9.08 44.66 -3.32
N GLU A 87 -8.37 45.76 -3.06
CA GLU A 87 -8.93 47.12 -2.98
C GLU A 87 -10.12 47.27 -1.99
N ARG A 88 -10.41 46.23 -1.20
CA ARG A 88 -11.60 46.15 -0.36
C ARG A 88 -11.34 45.73 1.09
N TYR A 89 -10.37 44.84 1.33
CA TYR A 89 -10.18 44.25 2.63
C TYR A 89 -8.92 44.76 3.31
N SER A 90 -9.08 45.26 4.55
CA SER A 90 -7.92 45.68 5.39
C SER A 90 -7.43 44.53 6.25
N VAL A 91 -6.25 44.03 5.94
CA VAL A 91 -5.60 42.90 6.63
C VAL A 91 -4.48 43.42 7.51
N THR A 92 -4.42 42.95 8.76
CA THR A 92 -3.30 43.27 9.66
C THR A 92 -2.13 42.33 9.39
N VAL A 93 -0.99 42.86 9.00
CA VAL A 93 0.25 42.08 8.82
C VAL A 93 1.11 42.18 10.09
N THR A 94 1.53 41.05 10.59
CA THR A 94 2.45 40.96 11.74
C THR A 94 3.69 40.16 11.34
N MET A 95 4.88 40.73 11.58
CA MET A 95 6.18 40.08 11.33
C MET A 95 7.05 40.13 12.56
N PHE A 96 7.74 39.04 12.86
CA PHE A 96 8.67 38.96 14.00
C PHE A 96 10.11 39.07 13.53
N ASN A 97 10.92 39.86 14.30
CA ASN A 97 12.35 40.12 14.06
C ASN A 97 12.66 40.66 12.65
N ARG A 98 11.76 41.51 12.12
CA ARG A 98 11.84 42.09 10.79
C ARG A 98 11.75 43.64 10.82
N ALA A 99 12.23 44.28 11.87
CA ALA A 99 12.17 45.75 12.03
C ALA A 99 12.85 46.51 10.88
N PHE A 100 13.80 45.91 10.18
CA PHE A 100 14.53 46.53 9.04
C PHE A 100 13.65 46.86 7.82
N TYR A 101 12.44 46.29 7.74
CA TYR A 101 11.47 46.67 6.69
C TYR A 101 10.76 47.98 6.99
N LYS A 102 10.86 48.53 8.22
CA LYS A 102 10.11 49.73 8.62
C LYS A 102 10.30 50.91 7.65
N ASP A 103 11.55 51.21 7.33
CA ASP A 103 11.89 52.36 6.49
C ASP A 103 11.62 52.16 5.02
N GLN A 104 11.39 50.91 4.58
CA GLN A 104 11.07 50.54 3.23
C GLN A 104 9.56 50.45 2.94
N LEU A 105 8.73 50.28 3.99
CA LEU A 105 7.27 50.17 3.91
C LEU A 105 6.64 51.57 3.90
N GLN A 106 6.55 52.19 2.72
CA GLN A 106 5.87 53.48 2.56
C GLN A 106 4.36 53.29 2.36
N LEU A 107 3.55 54.29 2.75
CA LEU A 107 2.11 54.29 2.49
C LEU A 107 1.85 54.23 0.97
N GLY A 108 0.94 53.38 0.55
CA GLY A 108 0.59 53.12 -0.83
C GLY A 108 1.59 52.20 -1.58
N ALA A 109 2.69 51.79 -0.96
CA ALA A 109 3.60 50.82 -1.57
C ALA A 109 2.87 49.46 -1.74
N GLU A 110 3.01 48.91 -2.95
CA GLU A 110 2.50 47.56 -3.22
C GLU A 110 3.47 46.51 -2.67
N VAL A 111 2.97 45.63 -1.85
CA VAL A 111 3.76 44.55 -1.26
C VAL A 111 2.99 43.24 -1.27
N THR A 112 3.74 42.16 -1.39
CA THR A 112 3.23 40.80 -1.25
C THR A 112 3.75 40.21 0.05
N VAL A 113 2.87 39.70 0.90
CA VAL A 113 3.15 39.09 2.18
C VAL A 113 2.74 37.61 2.19
N SER A 114 3.60 36.75 2.74
CA SER A 114 3.35 35.31 2.84
C SER A 114 3.43 34.86 4.30
N GLY A 115 2.42 34.12 4.77
CA GLY A 115 2.38 33.68 6.17
C GLY A 115 1.10 32.95 6.55
N LYS A 116 0.94 32.68 7.85
CA LYS A 116 -0.22 31.98 8.41
C LYS A 116 -1.39 32.92 8.57
N TRP A 117 -2.56 32.53 8.06
CA TRP A 117 -3.79 33.31 8.04
C TRP A 117 -4.68 33.07 9.26
N ASP A 118 -5.09 34.12 9.93
CA ASP A 118 -6.14 34.08 10.94
C ASP A 118 -7.39 34.80 10.41
N LEU A 119 -8.34 34.02 9.91
CA LEU A 119 -9.60 34.52 9.33
C LEU A 119 -10.43 35.32 10.35
N HIS A 120 -10.46 34.87 11.62
CA HIS A 120 -11.31 35.50 12.66
C HIS A 120 -10.80 36.89 13.05
N ARG A 121 -9.49 37.10 12.97
CA ARG A 121 -8.83 38.35 13.33
C ARG A 121 -8.44 39.19 12.13
N MET A 122 -8.66 38.67 10.91
CA MET A 122 -8.18 39.30 9.68
C MET A 122 -6.69 39.68 9.76
N THR A 123 -5.89 38.73 10.25
CA THR A 123 -4.46 38.94 10.50
C THR A 123 -3.62 37.88 9.82
N ILE A 124 -2.54 38.28 9.17
CA ILE A 124 -1.53 37.37 8.65
C ILE A 124 -0.26 37.48 9.49
N SER A 125 0.19 36.34 10.04
CA SER A 125 1.51 36.20 10.66
C SER A 125 2.53 35.92 9.55
N ALA A 126 3.07 37.01 8.98
CA ALA A 126 3.92 36.94 7.79
C ALA A 126 5.36 36.51 8.14
N THR A 127 5.84 35.55 7.39
CA THR A 127 7.23 35.04 7.45
C THR A 127 8.10 35.67 6.38
N GLU A 128 7.50 36.10 5.25
CA GLU A 128 8.16 36.71 4.10
C GLU A 128 7.40 37.96 3.64
N LEU A 129 8.15 38.95 3.14
CA LEU A 129 7.65 40.15 2.52
C LEU A 129 8.49 40.46 1.28
N GLN A 130 7.82 40.77 0.20
CA GLN A 130 8.43 41.19 -1.08
C GLN A 130 7.74 42.46 -1.58
N PHE A 131 8.49 43.36 -2.24
CA PHE A 131 7.93 44.58 -2.80
C PHE A 131 7.43 44.31 -4.23
N GLY A 132 6.23 44.81 -4.51
CA GLY A 132 5.52 44.63 -5.78
C GLY A 132 4.53 43.47 -5.78
N ALA A 133 3.68 43.44 -6.82
CA ALA A 133 2.82 42.31 -7.12
C ALA A 133 3.66 41.16 -7.67
N ILE A 134 3.48 39.99 -7.15
CA ILE A 134 4.06 38.77 -7.68
C ILE A 134 2.91 37.95 -8.25
N GLU A 135 2.85 37.83 -9.56
CA GLU A 135 2.04 36.80 -10.22
C GLU A 135 2.50 35.45 -9.71
N GLY A 136 1.53 34.58 -9.36
CA GLY A 136 1.75 33.33 -8.65
C GLY A 136 2.88 32.47 -9.24
N GLU A 137 4.08 32.63 -8.72
CA GLU A 137 5.25 31.82 -9.10
C GLU A 137 5.13 30.45 -8.43
N LEU A 138 4.92 29.43 -9.25
CA LEU A 138 5.02 28.03 -8.81
C LEU A 138 6.47 27.78 -8.37
N THR A 139 6.67 27.73 -7.05
CA THR A 139 8.01 27.59 -6.47
C THR A 139 8.38 26.13 -6.28
N PRO A 140 9.34 25.57 -7.02
CA PRO A 140 9.73 24.17 -6.91
C PRO A 140 10.41 23.87 -5.58
N ILE A 141 10.03 22.77 -4.92
CA ILE A 141 10.61 22.26 -3.68
C ILE A 141 11.31 20.93 -3.96
N TYR A 142 12.59 20.86 -3.60
CA TYR A 142 13.44 19.69 -3.82
C TYR A 142 13.67 18.92 -2.52
N SER A 143 13.80 17.59 -2.63
CA SER A 143 14.24 16.74 -1.54
C SER A 143 15.76 16.88 -1.37
N LEU A 144 16.19 17.74 -0.45
CA LEU A 144 17.60 18.00 -0.17
C LEU A 144 18.07 17.28 1.10
N ARG A 145 19.34 16.90 1.14
CA ARG A 145 19.98 16.28 2.31
C ARG A 145 21.07 17.19 2.89
N GLY A 146 21.39 16.93 4.16
CA GLY A 146 22.43 17.70 4.86
C GLY A 146 22.10 19.18 5.00
N ASP A 147 23.11 20.04 4.81
CA ASP A 147 23.01 21.49 4.91
C ASP A 147 22.85 22.19 3.53
N MET A 148 22.44 21.45 2.49
CA MET A 148 22.17 22.02 1.18
C MET A 148 20.99 22.99 1.21
N ARG A 149 21.23 24.26 0.87
CA ARG A 149 20.17 25.27 0.86
C ARG A 149 19.41 25.26 -0.46
N MET A 150 18.08 25.36 -0.40
CA MET A 150 17.19 25.41 -1.57
C MET A 150 17.63 26.42 -2.64
N LYS A 151 17.96 27.65 -2.23
CA LYS A 151 18.43 28.72 -3.13
C LYS A 151 19.73 28.34 -3.85
N THR A 152 20.64 27.64 -3.15
CA THR A 152 21.91 27.19 -3.72
C THR A 152 21.65 26.09 -4.76
N PHE A 153 20.81 25.12 -4.44
CA PHE A 153 20.49 24.04 -5.37
C PHE A 153 19.79 24.56 -6.65
N ARG A 154 18.79 25.44 -6.51
CA ARG A 154 18.13 26.09 -7.67
C ARG A 154 19.11 26.78 -8.59
N ARG A 155 20.12 27.47 -8.03
CA ARG A 155 21.17 28.09 -8.81
C ARG A 155 22.00 27.08 -9.60
N VAL A 156 22.30 25.91 -8.99
CA VAL A 156 23.02 24.82 -9.67
C VAL A 156 22.19 24.27 -10.83
N VAL A 157 20.89 24.08 -10.63
CA VAL A 157 19.95 23.63 -11.67
C VAL A 157 19.92 24.64 -12.84
N ASP A 158 19.80 25.94 -12.55
CA ASP A 158 19.81 26.99 -13.58
C ASP A 158 21.12 26.98 -14.41
N LEU A 159 22.27 26.84 -13.73
CA LEU A 159 23.56 26.71 -14.39
C LEU A 159 23.64 25.44 -15.26
N ALA A 160 23.12 24.32 -14.76
CA ALA A 160 23.10 23.07 -15.51
C ALA A 160 22.28 23.18 -16.79
N PHE A 161 21.12 23.85 -16.76
CA PHE A 161 20.31 24.10 -17.96
C PHE A 161 21.02 25.07 -18.96
N LYS A 162 21.68 26.13 -18.47
CA LYS A 162 22.40 27.08 -19.30
C LYS A 162 23.57 26.43 -20.03
N GLU A 163 24.21 25.44 -19.44
CA GLU A 163 25.37 24.77 -20.03
C GLU A 163 25.02 23.47 -20.78
N THR A 164 23.75 23.06 -20.81
CA THR A 164 23.25 21.85 -21.51
C THR A 164 22.46 22.29 -22.75
N GLU A 165 22.93 21.96 -23.92
CA GLU A 165 22.25 22.35 -25.20
C GLU A 165 21.12 21.36 -25.56
N ALA A 166 21.33 20.07 -25.33
CA ALA A 166 20.35 19.02 -25.62
C ALA A 166 20.48 17.84 -24.63
N LEU A 167 19.37 17.17 -24.38
CA LEU A 167 19.29 15.90 -23.66
C LEU A 167 18.88 14.81 -24.64
N ALA A 168 19.42 13.63 -24.48
CA ALA A 168 19.03 12.47 -25.27
C ALA A 168 17.56 12.14 -24.97
N GLU A 169 16.75 12.03 -26.04
CA GLU A 169 15.36 11.62 -25.95
C GLU A 169 15.28 10.12 -25.68
N ARG A 170 14.61 9.72 -24.61
CA ARG A 170 14.49 8.31 -24.21
C ARG A 170 13.17 7.69 -24.69
N ILE A 171 12.13 8.50 -24.77
CA ILE A 171 10.82 8.02 -25.23
C ILE A 171 10.74 8.15 -26.76
N PRO A 172 10.48 7.05 -27.49
CA PRO A 172 10.39 7.07 -28.94
C PRO A 172 9.37 8.09 -29.46
N ASP A 173 9.68 8.70 -30.60
CA ASP A 173 8.83 9.72 -31.21
C ASP A 173 7.41 9.25 -31.49
N SER A 174 7.25 7.97 -31.87
CA SER A 174 5.95 7.34 -32.09
C SER A 174 5.06 7.39 -30.82
N ILE A 175 5.64 7.11 -29.67
CA ILE A 175 4.94 7.14 -28.38
C ILE A 175 4.68 8.60 -27.96
N ARG A 176 5.70 9.47 -28.07
CA ARG A 176 5.56 10.88 -27.71
C ARG A 176 4.42 11.57 -28.47
N LYS A 177 4.34 11.35 -29.78
CA LYS A 177 3.28 11.90 -30.64
C LYS A 177 1.91 11.34 -30.28
N THR A 178 1.81 10.02 -30.03
CA THR A 178 0.56 9.37 -29.67
C THR A 178 -0.06 9.96 -28.40
N TYR A 179 0.75 10.19 -27.37
CA TYR A 179 0.27 10.69 -26.07
C TYR A 179 0.50 12.18 -25.87
N ARG A 180 0.99 12.93 -26.89
CA ARG A 180 1.30 14.36 -26.84
C ARG A 180 2.21 14.69 -25.65
N LEU A 181 3.28 13.91 -25.48
CA LEU A 181 4.28 14.14 -24.45
C LEU A 181 5.28 15.19 -24.89
N GLN A 182 5.77 15.98 -23.95
CA GLN A 182 6.83 16.94 -24.19
C GLN A 182 8.16 16.21 -24.49
N ASP A 183 9.05 16.86 -25.24
CA ASP A 183 10.44 16.42 -25.34
C ASP A 183 11.14 16.55 -23.97
N ARG A 184 12.19 15.76 -23.77
CA ARG A 184 12.84 15.63 -22.48
C ARG A 184 13.41 16.95 -21.93
N MET A 185 14.00 17.78 -22.79
CA MET A 185 14.56 19.08 -22.37
C MET A 185 13.44 20.02 -21.90
N THR A 186 12.39 20.15 -22.69
CA THR A 186 11.22 21.00 -22.38
C THR A 186 10.54 20.50 -21.12
N MET A 187 10.31 19.18 -21.00
CA MET A 187 9.70 18.55 -19.83
C MET A 187 10.47 18.88 -18.54
N LEU A 188 11.78 18.62 -18.52
CA LEU A 188 12.59 18.87 -17.32
C LEU A 188 12.66 20.37 -17.00
N LYS A 189 12.81 21.23 -18.03
CA LYS A 189 12.83 22.68 -17.83
C LYS A 189 11.52 23.18 -17.23
N SER A 190 10.38 22.70 -17.73
CA SER A 190 9.05 23.08 -17.20
C SER A 190 8.77 22.52 -15.80
N LEU A 191 9.39 21.40 -15.41
CA LEU A 191 9.35 20.90 -14.03
C LEU A 191 10.19 21.78 -13.08
N HIS A 192 11.36 22.25 -13.51
CA HIS A 192 12.23 23.06 -12.66
C HIS A 192 11.83 24.54 -12.61
N PHE A 193 11.31 25.07 -13.72
CA PHE A 193 10.97 26.49 -13.90
C PHE A 193 9.60 26.64 -14.59
N PRO A 194 8.51 26.16 -13.96
CA PRO A 194 7.20 26.26 -14.58
C PRO A 194 6.74 27.71 -14.66
N THR A 195 6.25 28.11 -15.84
CA THR A 195 5.71 29.47 -16.06
C THR A 195 4.24 29.57 -15.66
N ASN A 196 3.51 28.44 -15.73
CA ASN A 196 2.09 28.37 -15.36
C ASN A 196 1.69 26.93 -15.03
N ARG A 197 0.48 26.76 -14.47
CA ARG A 197 -0.07 25.45 -14.08
C ARG A 197 -0.28 24.48 -15.24
N GLN A 198 -0.65 24.98 -16.42
CA GLN A 198 -0.90 24.13 -17.59
C GLN A 198 0.40 23.51 -18.09
N GLU A 199 1.47 24.31 -18.17
CA GLU A 199 2.81 23.83 -18.52
C GLU A 199 3.32 22.80 -17.52
N LEU A 200 3.19 23.07 -16.22
CA LEU A 200 3.58 22.14 -15.16
C LEU A 200 2.80 20.82 -15.25
N THR A 201 1.49 20.89 -15.50
CA THR A 201 0.65 19.69 -15.63
C THR A 201 1.07 18.83 -16.83
N ALA A 202 1.38 19.47 -17.96
CA ALA A 202 1.86 18.78 -19.17
C ALA A 202 3.24 18.13 -18.95
N ALA A 203 4.14 18.85 -18.28
CA ALA A 203 5.47 18.34 -17.93
C ALA A 203 5.37 17.16 -16.94
N ARG A 204 4.57 17.31 -15.86
CA ARG A 204 4.33 16.24 -14.90
C ARG A 204 3.76 14.99 -15.57
N ARG A 205 2.77 15.13 -16.46
CA ARG A 205 2.20 14.00 -17.20
C ARG A 205 3.25 13.27 -18.04
N SER A 206 4.14 14.02 -18.71
CA SER A 206 5.20 13.44 -19.53
C SER A 206 6.23 12.69 -18.68
N TYR A 207 6.62 13.25 -17.54
CA TYR A 207 7.55 12.62 -16.60
C TYR A 207 6.95 11.37 -15.95
N VAL A 208 5.70 11.44 -15.48
CA VAL A 208 4.98 10.31 -14.89
C VAL A 208 4.86 9.16 -15.89
N TYR A 209 4.56 9.46 -17.16
CA TYR A 209 4.52 8.42 -18.18
C TYR A 209 5.90 7.76 -18.39
N GLU A 210 6.97 8.57 -18.46
CA GLU A 210 8.36 8.09 -18.61
C GLU A 210 8.74 7.19 -17.42
N GLU A 211 8.46 7.62 -16.20
CA GLU A 211 8.72 6.86 -14.97
C GLU A 211 7.92 5.54 -14.93
N CYS A 212 6.64 5.57 -15.27
CA CYS A 212 5.80 4.40 -15.38
C CYS A 212 6.29 3.42 -16.46
N LEU A 213 6.72 3.92 -17.63
CA LEU A 213 7.20 3.07 -18.71
C LEU A 213 8.47 2.32 -18.32
N TYR A 214 9.43 2.98 -17.68
CA TYR A 214 10.65 2.32 -17.19
C TYR A 214 10.34 1.25 -16.16
N PHE A 215 9.46 1.55 -15.23
CA PHE A 215 9.01 0.60 -14.23
C PHE A 215 8.35 -0.62 -14.88
N GLN A 216 7.44 -0.41 -15.83
CA GLN A 216 6.74 -1.48 -16.52
C GLN A 216 7.67 -2.29 -17.43
N LEU A 217 8.62 -1.67 -18.11
CA LEU A 217 9.60 -2.38 -18.91
C LEU A 217 10.41 -3.35 -18.03
N LYS A 218 10.85 -2.89 -16.85
CA LYS A 218 11.52 -3.77 -15.87
C LYS A 218 10.66 -4.95 -15.47
N LEU A 219 9.43 -4.70 -15.02
CA LEU A 219 8.50 -5.74 -14.57
C LEU A 219 8.20 -6.76 -15.68
N GLN A 220 7.90 -6.28 -16.89
CA GLN A 220 7.55 -7.16 -17.99
C GLN A 220 8.76 -7.93 -18.53
N ALA A 221 9.97 -7.35 -18.50
CA ALA A 221 11.20 -8.06 -18.85
C ALA A 221 11.50 -9.22 -17.87
N LEU A 222 11.34 -8.97 -16.56
CA LEU A 222 11.44 -10.00 -15.53
C LEU A 222 10.41 -11.12 -15.74
N ARG A 223 9.17 -10.76 -16.09
CA ARG A 223 8.09 -11.70 -16.39
C ARG A 223 8.42 -12.58 -17.60
N LEU A 224 8.89 -11.97 -18.70
CA LEU A 224 9.30 -12.70 -19.91
C LEU A 224 10.50 -13.60 -19.66
N GLY A 225 11.48 -13.16 -18.88
CA GLY A 225 12.64 -13.98 -18.48
C GLY A 225 12.23 -15.20 -17.67
N ARG A 226 11.26 -15.08 -16.76
CA ARG A 226 10.73 -16.20 -15.97
C ARG A 226 9.92 -17.18 -16.81
N ARG A 227 9.13 -16.71 -17.76
CA ARG A 227 8.33 -17.57 -18.67
C ARG A 227 9.19 -18.44 -19.58
N LYS A 228 10.40 -17.98 -19.95
CA LYS A 228 11.38 -18.77 -20.70
C LYS A 228 12.03 -19.87 -19.85
N GLY A 229 11.88 -19.86 -18.51
CA GLY A 229 12.26 -20.98 -17.66
C GLY A 229 11.32 -22.16 -17.89
N GLN A 230 11.88 -23.37 -18.10
CA GLN A 230 11.13 -24.58 -18.38
C GLN A 230 10.17 -24.91 -17.22
N GLY A 231 8.88 -24.60 -17.37
CA GLY A 231 7.79 -25.17 -16.60
C GLY A 231 7.51 -26.59 -17.09
N ILE A 232 6.87 -27.39 -16.28
CA ILE A 232 6.42 -28.73 -16.65
C ILE A 232 4.90 -28.66 -16.84
N ALA A 233 4.43 -28.80 -18.07
CA ALA A 233 2.99 -28.91 -18.33
C ALA A 233 2.44 -30.19 -17.69
N LEU A 234 1.47 -30.07 -16.82
CA LEU A 234 0.80 -31.24 -16.26
C LEU A 234 -0.33 -31.72 -17.18
N PRO A 235 -0.45 -33.03 -17.39
CA PRO A 235 -1.60 -33.60 -18.10
C PRO A 235 -2.83 -33.52 -17.20
N LEU A 236 -3.66 -32.51 -17.42
CA LEU A 236 -4.88 -32.32 -16.64
C LEU A 236 -5.99 -33.28 -17.07
N HIS A 237 -6.57 -33.98 -16.11
CA HIS A 237 -7.72 -34.85 -16.31
C HIS A 237 -9.04 -34.07 -16.14
N GLU A 238 -9.46 -33.37 -17.21
CA GLU A 238 -10.63 -32.45 -17.17
C GLU A 238 -11.90 -33.11 -16.62
N THR A 239 -12.16 -34.38 -16.99
CA THR A 239 -13.33 -35.14 -16.49
C THR A 239 -13.28 -35.33 -14.96
N ASP A 240 -12.11 -35.68 -14.40
CA ASP A 240 -11.94 -35.87 -12.97
C ASP A 240 -12.12 -34.54 -12.21
N ILE A 241 -11.56 -33.47 -12.75
CA ILE A 241 -11.69 -32.11 -12.18
C ILE A 241 -13.16 -31.67 -12.21
N ALA A 242 -13.87 -31.89 -13.32
CA ALA A 242 -15.28 -31.55 -13.41
C ALA A 242 -16.14 -32.37 -12.42
N ASN A 243 -15.83 -33.67 -12.25
CA ASN A 243 -16.50 -34.52 -11.26
C ASN A 243 -16.20 -34.04 -9.82
N PHE A 244 -14.96 -33.65 -9.51
CA PHE A 244 -14.61 -33.08 -8.22
C PHE A 244 -15.40 -31.80 -7.92
N ILE A 245 -15.45 -30.87 -8.90
CA ILE A 245 -16.22 -29.62 -8.75
C ILE A 245 -17.71 -29.91 -8.51
N LYS A 246 -18.29 -30.92 -9.20
CA LYS A 246 -19.69 -31.33 -8.98
C LYS A 246 -19.94 -31.98 -7.62
N SER A 247 -18.92 -32.60 -7.02
CA SER A 247 -19.03 -33.23 -5.69
C SER A 247 -18.93 -32.25 -4.53
N LEU A 248 -18.59 -30.98 -4.80
CA LEU A 248 -18.54 -29.93 -3.77
C LEU A 248 -19.94 -29.71 -3.17
N PRO A 249 -20.06 -29.44 -1.85
CA PRO A 249 -21.34 -29.24 -1.18
C PRO A 249 -22.08 -27.95 -1.58
N PHE A 250 -21.49 -27.15 -2.46
CA PHE A 250 -22.05 -25.91 -2.99
C PHE A 250 -21.56 -25.66 -4.43
N PRO A 251 -22.35 -24.98 -5.25
CA PRO A 251 -21.91 -24.58 -6.59
C PRO A 251 -20.89 -23.46 -6.52
N LEU A 252 -19.94 -23.46 -7.45
CA LEU A 252 -18.99 -22.34 -7.61
C LEU A 252 -19.69 -21.11 -8.20
N THR A 253 -19.33 -19.91 -7.70
CA THR A 253 -19.74 -18.64 -8.32
C THR A 253 -19.10 -18.45 -9.70
N GLY A 254 -19.62 -17.52 -10.51
CA GLY A 254 -19.04 -17.20 -11.81
C GLY A 254 -17.58 -16.75 -11.71
N ALA A 255 -17.25 -15.93 -10.69
CA ALA A 255 -15.87 -15.52 -10.42
C ALA A 255 -14.97 -16.70 -10.04
N GLN A 256 -15.44 -17.61 -9.19
CA GLN A 256 -14.69 -18.80 -8.80
C GLN A 256 -14.44 -19.73 -9.99
N GLN A 257 -15.42 -19.92 -10.89
CA GLN A 257 -15.26 -20.71 -12.11
C GLN A 257 -14.21 -20.10 -13.04
N ARG A 258 -14.28 -18.78 -13.27
CA ARG A 258 -13.30 -18.04 -14.08
C ARG A 258 -11.88 -18.20 -13.54
N VAL A 259 -11.71 -17.97 -12.25
CA VAL A 259 -10.40 -18.05 -11.59
C VAL A 259 -9.86 -19.49 -11.59
N THR A 260 -10.72 -20.47 -11.35
CA THR A 260 -10.35 -21.90 -11.44
C THR A 260 -9.80 -22.21 -12.81
N LYS A 261 -10.49 -21.76 -13.87
CA LYS A 261 -10.01 -21.97 -15.25
C LYS A 261 -8.65 -21.31 -15.49
N GLU A 262 -8.46 -20.06 -15.06
CA GLU A 262 -7.17 -19.35 -15.19
C GLU A 262 -6.01 -20.12 -14.54
N ILE A 263 -6.22 -20.67 -13.34
CA ILE A 263 -5.21 -21.44 -12.61
C ILE A 263 -4.95 -22.80 -13.27
N LEU A 264 -5.99 -23.50 -13.69
CA LEU A 264 -5.84 -24.78 -14.40
C LEU A 264 -5.16 -24.62 -15.76
N ASP A 265 -5.49 -23.55 -16.50
CA ASP A 265 -4.81 -23.20 -17.73
C ASP A 265 -3.32 -22.95 -17.51
N ASP A 266 -2.92 -22.32 -16.41
CA ASP A 266 -1.51 -22.13 -16.08
C ASP A 266 -0.81 -23.45 -15.74
N ILE A 267 -1.40 -24.30 -14.89
CA ILE A 267 -0.84 -25.62 -14.52
C ILE A 267 -0.68 -26.53 -15.75
N GLY A 268 -1.60 -26.42 -16.72
CA GLY A 268 -1.57 -27.18 -17.97
C GLY A 268 -0.58 -26.64 -19.02
N ARG A 269 -0.06 -25.40 -18.84
CA ARG A 269 0.93 -24.83 -19.76
C ARG A 269 2.34 -25.21 -19.33
N GLY A 270 3.28 -25.33 -20.26
CA GLY A 270 4.70 -25.55 -19.98
C GLY A 270 5.45 -24.31 -19.48
N GLU A 271 4.75 -23.34 -18.94
CA GLU A 271 5.28 -22.12 -18.34
C GLU A 271 4.99 -22.12 -16.83
N ARG A 272 5.93 -21.68 -16.01
CA ARG A 272 5.72 -21.63 -14.55
C ARG A 272 4.63 -20.65 -14.18
N MET A 273 3.66 -21.11 -13.42
CA MET A 273 2.68 -20.22 -12.78
C MET A 273 3.34 -19.39 -11.68
N ASN A 274 3.09 -18.11 -11.69
CA ASN A 274 3.39 -17.18 -10.60
C ASN A 274 2.17 -16.26 -10.46
N ARG A 275 1.17 -16.71 -9.69
CA ARG A 275 -0.17 -16.09 -9.68
C ARG A 275 -0.57 -15.65 -8.29
N LEU A 276 -1.14 -14.45 -8.21
CA LEU A 276 -1.78 -13.91 -7.02
C LEU A 276 -3.31 -14.10 -7.14
N LEU A 277 -3.87 -14.91 -6.24
CA LEU A 277 -5.30 -15.07 -6.05
C LEU A 277 -5.78 -14.11 -4.96
N GLN A 278 -6.55 -13.14 -5.34
CA GLN A 278 -7.11 -12.14 -4.48
C GLN A 278 -8.61 -12.30 -4.34
N GLY A 279 -9.11 -12.16 -3.13
CA GLY A 279 -10.54 -12.20 -2.85
C GLY A 279 -10.80 -11.84 -1.39
N ASP A 280 -11.96 -11.31 -1.11
CA ASP A 280 -12.35 -10.92 0.24
C ASP A 280 -12.39 -12.12 1.21
N VAL A 281 -12.47 -11.85 2.50
CA VAL A 281 -12.63 -12.89 3.54
C VAL A 281 -13.91 -13.68 3.25
N GLY A 282 -13.77 -15.01 3.12
CA GLY A 282 -14.91 -15.90 2.82
C GLY A 282 -15.35 -15.93 1.35
N SER A 283 -14.58 -15.38 0.42
CA SER A 283 -14.83 -15.50 -1.03
C SER A 283 -14.59 -16.90 -1.61
N GLY A 284 -14.07 -17.85 -0.80
CA GLY A 284 -13.84 -19.24 -1.20
C GLY A 284 -12.45 -19.52 -1.79
N LYS A 285 -11.41 -18.73 -1.47
CA LYS A 285 -10.02 -18.99 -1.90
C LYS A 285 -9.54 -20.41 -1.59
N THR A 286 -9.91 -20.95 -0.42
CA THR A 286 -9.53 -22.30 -0.01
C THR A 286 -10.09 -23.38 -0.93
N VAL A 287 -11.28 -23.19 -1.49
CA VAL A 287 -11.89 -24.14 -2.45
C VAL A 287 -11.11 -24.11 -3.77
N ILE A 288 -10.71 -22.93 -4.24
CA ILE A 288 -9.85 -22.80 -5.43
C ILE A 288 -8.51 -23.50 -5.20
N ALA A 289 -7.91 -23.33 -4.01
CA ALA A 289 -6.71 -24.05 -3.62
C ALA A 289 -6.90 -25.55 -3.64
N ALA A 290 -8.03 -26.06 -3.13
CA ALA A 290 -8.38 -27.49 -3.13
C ALA A 290 -8.47 -28.03 -4.57
N ILE A 291 -9.11 -27.30 -5.50
CA ILE A 291 -9.22 -27.70 -6.91
C ILE A 291 -7.84 -27.74 -7.59
N ALA A 292 -6.99 -26.74 -7.33
CA ALA A 292 -5.63 -26.70 -7.89
C ALA A 292 -4.75 -27.85 -7.35
N LEU A 293 -4.83 -28.13 -6.03
CA LEU A 293 -4.15 -29.26 -5.40
C LEU A 293 -4.65 -30.60 -5.95
N PHE A 294 -5.99 -30.77 -6.08
CA PHE A 294 -6.59 -31.97 -6.66
C PHE A 294 -6.07 -32.21 -8.09
N ALA A 295 -6.09 -31.19 -8.93
CA ALA A 295 -5.61 -31.30 -10.30
C ALA A 295 -4.12 -31.71 -10.37
N THR A 296 -3.29 -31.11 -9.50
CA THR A 296 -1.86 -31.43 -9.39
C THR A 296 -1.62 -32.88 -8.95
N VAL A 297 -2.35 -33.36 -7.95
CA VAL A 297 -2.19 -34.73 -7.45
C VAL A 297 -2.70 -35.75 -8.46
N ARG A 298 -3.82 -35.49 -9.15
CA ARG A 298 -4.32 -36.36 -10.21
C ARG A 298 -3.34 -36.49 -11.38
N ALA A 299 -2.49 -35.48 -11.60
CA ALA A 299 -1.39 -35.54 -12.57
C ALA A 299 -0.11 -36.22 -12.01
N GLY A 300 -0.18 -36.90 -10.85
CA GLY A 300 0.92 -37.66 -10.25
C GLY A 300 1.99 -36.79 -9.56
N LYS A 301 1.65 -35.58 -9.16
CA LYS A 301 2.56 -34.66 -8.46
C LYS A 301 2.07 -34.36 -7.03
N GLN A 302 2.93 -33.71 -6.24
CA GLN A 302 2.62 -33.30 -4.88
C GLN A 302 2.39 -31.78 -4.79
N GLY A 303 1.56 -31.39 -3.83
CA GLY A 303 1.29 -29.99 -3.51
C GLY A 303 1.66 -29.62 -2.08
N ALA A 304 1.97 -28.32 -1.86
CA ALA A 304 2.21 -27.78 -0.53
C ALA A 304 1.32 -26.55 -0.30
N LEU A 305 0.74 -26.40 0.90
CA LEU A 305 0.03 -25.21 1.35
C LEU A 305 0.73 -24.64 2.58
N MET A 306 1.31 -23.46 2.44
CA MET A 306 2.01 -22.76 3.50
C MET A 306 1.18 -21.62 4.06
N VAL A 307 1.10 -21.54 5.39
CA VAL A 307 0.34 -20.53 6.12
C VAL A 307 1.16 -19.95 7.28
N PRO A 308 0.86 -18.73 7.77
CA PRO A 308 1.71 -18.05 8.74
C PRO A 308 1.67 -18.64 10.16
N THR A 309 0.59 -19.31 10.56
CA THR A 309 0.40 -19.81 11.94
C THR A 309 -0.04 -21.26 11.96
N GLU A 310 0.20 -21.96 13.11
CA GLU A 310 -0.18 -23.36 13.30
C GLU A 310 -1.69 -23.53 13.28
N ILE A 311 -2.44 -22.66 13.95
CA ILE A 311 -3.90 -22.69 13.96
C ILE A 311 -4.48 -22.62 12.54
N LEU A 312 -3.90 -21.76 11.67
CA LEU A 312 -4.31 -21.71 10.27
C LEU A 312 -3.94 -22.99 9.51
N ALA A 313 -2.78 -23.60 9.82
CA ALA A 313 -2.39 -24.85 9.18
C ALA A 313 -3.37 -25.97 9.55
N GLU A 314 -3.73 -26.08 10.81
CA GLU A 314 -4.74 -27.04 11.29
C GLU A 314 -6.11 -26.77 10.67
N GLN A 315 -6.53 -25.51 10.58
CA GLN A 315 -7.79 -25.12 9.95
C GLN A 315 -7.84 -25.46 8.45
N HIS A 316 -6.75 -25.18 7.72
CA HIS A 316 -6.67 -25.55 6.30
C HIS A 316 -6.62 -27.04 6.09
N ALA A 317 -5.86 -27.79 6.91
CA ALA A 317 -5.83 -29.24 6.84
C ALA A 317 -7.23 -29.84 7.13
N ALA A 318 -7.91 -29.35 8.18
CA ALA A 318 -9.27 -29.76 8.54
C ALA A 318 -10.31 -29.40 7.46
N SER A 319 -10.06 -28.35 6.65
CA SER A 319 -10.95 -27.96 5.55
C SER A 319 -10.68 -28.74 4.27
N LEU A 320 -9.41 -29.11 4.01
CA LEU A 320 -9.00 -29.82 2.79
C LEU A 320 -9.23 -31.33 2.90
N ALA A 321 -8.97 -31.94 4.07
CA ALA A 321 -9.07 -33.38 4.26
C ALA A 321 -10.48 -33.94 3.88
N PRO A 322 -11.61 -33.36 4.32
CA PRO A 322 -12.93 -33.86 3.95
C PRO A 322 -13.24 -33.78 2.43
N LEU A 323 -12.54 -32.87 1.72
CA LEU A 323 -12.72 -32.71 0.28
C LEU A 323 -11.84 -33.64 -0.54
N LEU A 324 -10.63 -33.95 -0.04
CA LEU A 324 -9.59 -34.64 -0.82
C LEU A 324 -9.42 -36.12 -0.43
N GLU A 325 -9.50 -36.46 0.88
CA GLU A 325 -9.28 -37.83 1.35
C GLU A 325 -10.29 -38.85 0.84
N PRO A 326 -11.59 -38.53 0.67
CA PRO A 326 -12.55 -39.46 0.05
C PRO A 326 -12.19 -39.84 -1.39
N LEU A 327 -11.33 -39.03 -2.03
CA LEU A 327 -10.83 -39.25 -3.40
C LEU A 327 -9.47 -39.94 -3.44
N GLY A 328 -8.99 -40.43 -2.27
CA GLY A 328 -7.73 -41.14 -2.14
C GLY A 328 -6.49 -40.25 -2.04
N ILE A 329 -6.67 -38.92 -1.84
CA ILE A 329 -5.56 -37.96 -1.70
C ILE A 329 -5.25 -37.76 -0.23
N ARG A 330 -4.04 -38.07 0.21
CA ARG A 330 -3.62 -37.95 1.61
C ARG A 330 -3.11 -36.55 1.93
N VAL A 331 -3.72 -35.96 2.95
CA VAL A 331 -3.35 -34.61 3.44
C VAL A 331 -2.54 -34.76 4.73
N GLY A 332 -1.29 -34.30 4.71
CA GLY A 332 -0.40 -34.25 5.87
C GLY A 332 -0.37 -32.85 6.51
N LEU A 333 -0.15 -32.78 7.82
CA LEU A 333 0.01 -31.54 8.58
C LEU A 333 1.37 -31.48 9.24
N LEU A 334 2.15 -30.44 8.97
CA LEU A 334 3.47 -30.20 9.54
C LEU A 334 3.53 -28.87 10.28
N THR A 335 3.46 -28.93 11.61
CA THR A 335 3.60 -27.79 12.52
C THR A 335 4.73 -28.02 13.52
N SER A 336 5.08 -27.05 14.36
CA SER A 336 6.11 -27.23 15.40
C SER A 336 5.67 -28.17 16.51
N SER A 337 4.36 -28.44 16.63
CA SER A 337 3.79 -29.42 17.56
C SER A 337 4.10 -30.88 17.13
N VAL A 338 4.33 -31.14 15.85
CA VAL A 338 4.70 -32.47 15.33
C VAL A 338 6.19 -32.74 15.55
N LYS A 339 6.51 -33.56 16.56
CA LYS A 339 7.88 -33.82 17.01
C LYS A 339 8.25 -35.31 17.00
N GLY A 340 9.54 -35.59 17.11
CA GLY A 340 10.06 -36.95 17.32
C GLY A 340 9.69 -37.96 16.22
N LYS A 341 9.22 -39.13 16.61
CA LYS A 341 8.89 -40.23 15.67
C LYS A 341 7.78 -39.86 14.70
N ALA A 342 6.76 -39.12 15.15
CA ALA A 342 5.65 -38.69 14.30
C ALA A 342 6.16 -37.78 13.15
N ARG A 343 7.07 -36.86 13.46
CA ARG A 343 7.71 -36.01 12.44
C ARG A 343 8.54 -36.83 11.46
N ALA A 344 9.36 -37.77 11.95
CA ALA A 344 10.19 -38.61 11.09
C ALA A 344 9.33 -39.43 10.12
N HIS A 345 8.27 -40.07 10.60
CA HIS A 345 7.34 -40.83 9.80
C HIS A 345 6.60 -39.97 8.75
N LEU A 346 6.17 -38.73 9.14
CA LEU A 346 5.54 -37.79 8.23
C LEU A 346 6.50 -37.42 7.08
N LEU A 347 7.78 -37.11 7.39
CA LEU A 347 8.76 -36.72 6.41
C LEU A 347 9.15 -37.90 5.49
N GLU A 348 9.24 -39.11 6.00
CA GLU A 348 9.44 -40.32 5.22
C GLU A 348 8.28 -40.56 4.25
N ALA A 349 7.03 -40.50 4.74
CA ALA A 349 5.83 -40.66 3.93
C ALA A 349 5.73 -39.57 2.83
N LEU A 350 6.20 -38.36 3.11
CA LEU A 350 6.29 -37.29 2.11
C LEU A 350 7.33 -37.60 1.02
N ALA A 351 8.53 -38.04 1.43
CA ALA A 351 9.61 -38.35 0.52
C ALA A 351 9.35 -39.59 -0.34
N THR A 352 8.58 -40.56 0.16
CA THR A 352 8.13 -41.73 -0.59
C THR A 352 6.95 -41.45 -1.52
N GLY A 353 6.24 -40.32 -1.30
CA GLY A 353 5.04 -39.94 -2.04
C GLY A 353 3.77 -40.59 -1.52
N GLU A 354 3.76 -41.05 -0.26
CA GLU A 354 2.55 -41.50 0.38
C GLU A 354 1.65 -40.32 0.82
N ILE A 355 2.22 -39.15 1.09
CA ILE A 355 1.50 -37.89 1.33
C ILE A 355 1.51 -37.09 0.04
N ASP A 356 0.31 -36.76 -0.44
CA ASP A 356 0.10 -36.03 -1.70
C ASP A 356 0.09 -34.51 -1.50
N VAL A 357 -0.49 -34.05 -0.38
CA VAL A 357 -0.62 -32.63 -0.03
C VAL A 357 -0.08 -32.41 1.37
N LEU A 358 0.86 -31.49 1.54
CA LEU A 358 1.40 -31.12 2.85
C LEU A 358 0.97 -29.69 3.22
N VAL A 359 0.25 -29.57 4.32
CA VAL A 359 -0.14 -28.28 4.91
C VAL A 359 0.77 -27.98 6.09
N GLY A 360 1.24 -26.73 6.22
CA GLY A 360 2.06 -26.37 7.37
C GLY A 360 2.49 -24.89 7.38
N THR A 361 3.31 -24.57 8.35
CA THR A 361 3.89 -23.24 8.53
C THR A 361 5.24 -23.10 7.82
N HIS A 362 6.05 -22.12 8.22
CA HIS A 362 7.44 -21.99 7.76
C HIS A 362 8.31 -23.27 7.93
N ALA A 363 7.85 -24.24 8.69
CA ALA A 363 8.49 -25.55 8.78
C ALA A 363 8.63 -26.25 7.41
N LEU A 364 7.73 -25.96 6.46
CA LEU A 364 7.75 -26.52 5.10
C LEU A 364 8.99 -26.13 4.30
N ILE A 365 9.60 -24.97 4.58
CA ILE A 365 10.79 -24.47 3.86
C ILE A 365 12.12 -24.95 4.45
N GLN A 366 12.08 -25.74 5.56
CA GLN A 366 13.31 -26.31 6.13
C GLN A 366 13.93 -27.36 5.19
N ASP A 367 15.25 -27.41 5.13
CA ASP A 367 15.98 -28.33 4.24
C ASP A 367 15.70 -29.80 4.51
N THR A 368 15.30 -30.13 5.73
CA THR A 368 14.90 -31.49 6.13
C THR A 368 13.59 -31.96 5.51
N VAL A 369 12.76 -31.07 4.98
CA VAL A 369 11.50 -31.42 4.33
C VAL A 369 11.74 -31.67 2.86
N GLN A 370 11.70 -32.91 2.40
CA GLN A 370 11.91 -33.30 1.02
C GLN A 370 10.64 -33.89 0.43
N PHE A 371 10.23 -33.42 -0.73
CA PHE A 371 9.13 -33.94 -1.51
C PHE A 371 9.66 -34.89 -2.60
N LYS A 372 8.91 -35.91 -2.92
CA LYS A 372 9.20 -36.78 -4.05
C LYS A 372 9.05 -36.07 -5.39
N ALA A 373 8.00 -35.31 -5.55
CA ALA A 373 7.63 -34.67 -6.82
C ALA A 373 6.78 -33.39 -6.59
N LEU A 374 7.31 -32.40 -5.83
CA LEU A 374 6.61 -31.13 -5.60
C LEU A 374 6.41 -30.37 -6.92
N HIS A 375 5.19 -29.95 -7.20
CA HIS A 375 4.87 -29.16 -8.38
C HIS A 375 4.07 -27.89 -8.08
N LEU A 376 3.18 -27.90 -7.09
CA LEU A 376 2.38 -26.74 -6.72
C LEU A 376 2.64 -26.30 -5.29
N VAL A 377 2.99 -25.03 -5.13
CA VAL A 377 3.13 -24.39 -3.81
C VAL A 377 2.09 -23.28 -3.68
N ILE A 378 1.25 -23.40 -2.68
CA ILE A 378 0.25 -22.38 -2.34
C ILE A 378 0.69 -21.68 -1.06
N THR A 379 0.66 -20.35 -1.03
CA THR A 379 0.90 -19.56 0.19
C THR A 379 -0.34 -18.71 0.51
N ASP A 380 -0.83 -18.82 1.72
CA ASP A 380 -1.91 -17.94 2.21
C ASP A 380 -1.33 -16.81 3.05
N GLU A 381 -1.94 -15.61 2.95
CA GLU A 381 -1.50 -14.38 3.65
C GLU A 381 -0.01 -14.02 3.40
N GLN A 382 0.38 -13.97 2.13
CA GLN A 382 1.75 -13.74 1.66
C GLN A 382 2.48 -12.58 2.37
N HIS A 383 1.77 -11.49 2.68
CA HIS A 383 2.33 -10.28 3.29
C HIS A 383 2.91 -10.51 4.70
N ARG A 384 2.59 -11.64 5.35
CA ARG A 384 3.11 -12.02 6.67
C ARG A 384 4.41 -12.82 6.62
N PHE A 385 4.88 -13.20 5.43
CA PHE A 385 6.16 -13.89 5.26
C PHE A 385 7.29 -12.91 4.98
N GLY A 386 8.40 -13.05 5.70
CA GLY A 386 9.61 -12.27 5.48
C GLY A 386 10.24 -12.55 4.09
N VAL A 387 11.04 -11.61 3.60
CA VAL A 387 11.74 -11.70 2.29
C VAL A 387 12.56 -12.99 2.18
N GLU A 388 13.31 -13.34 3.22
CA GLU A 388 14.15 -14.54 3.25
C GLU A 388 13.33 -15.83 3.19
N GLN A 389 12.18 -15.89 3.86
CA GLN A 389 11.28 -17.05 3.81
C GLN A 389 10.72 -17.24 2.40
N ARG A 390 10.36 -16.16 1.73
CA ARG A 390 9.89 -16.19 0.33
C ARG A 390 10.99 -16.64 -0.63
N LYS A 391 12.25 -16.22 -0.42
CA LYS A 391 13.42 -16.67 -1.20
C LYS A 391 13.64 -18.17 -1.05
N ARG A 392 13.64 -18.69 0.19
CA ARG A 392 13.82 -20.13 0.46
C ARG A 392 12.70 -20.97 -0.12
N LEU A 393 11.44 -20.49 -0.03
CA LEU A 393 10.32 -21.17 -0.65
C LEU A 393 10.50 -21.25 -2.18
N ARG A 394 10.89 -20.14 -2.81
CA ARG A 394 11.18 -20.11 -4.25
C ARG A 394 12.33 -21.04 -4.64
N ALA A 395 13.41 -21.09 -3.85
CA ALA A 395 14.54 -22.00 -4.11
C ALA A 395 14.12 -23.47 -4.03
N LYS A 396 13.26 -23.82 -3.04
CA LYS A 396 12.72 -25.18 -2.88
C LYS A 396 11.74 -25.54 -4.01
N ALA A 397 11.07 -24.55 -4.55
CA ALA A 397 10.11 -24.66 -5.63
C ALA A 397 10.71 -24.25 -7.00
N GLU A 398 12.02 -24.49 -7.20
CA GLU A 398 12.75 -24.00 -8.38
C GLU A 398 12.14 -24.43 -9.72
N GLN A 399 11.33 -25.47 -9.72
CA GLN A 399 10.54 -25.92 -10.87
C GLN A 399 9.02 -25.96 -10.62
N ALA A 400 8.55 -25.55 -9.43
CA ALA A 400 7.14 -25.63 -9.07
C ALA A 400 6.37 -24.36 -9.42
N ASP A 401 5.09 -24.54 -9.68
CA ASP A 401 4.09 -23.48 -9.78
C ASP A 401 3.83 -22.85 -8.42
N VAL A 402 3.63 -21.55 -8.38
CA VAL A 402 3.36 -20.82 -7.15
C VAL A 402 2.05 -20.04 -7.25
N LEU A 403 1.15 -20.33 -6.31
CA LEU A 403 -0.11 -19.63 -6.13
C LEU A 403 -0.09 -18.88 -4.79
N TYR A 404 -0.07 -17.57 -4.84
CA TYR A 404 -0.21 -16.73 -3.66
C TYR A 404 -1.68 -16.39 -3.42
N MET A 405 -2.12 -16.48 -2.17
CA MET A 405 -3.46 -16.07 -1.76
C MET A 405 -3.39 -14.90 -0.79
N THR A 406 -4.33 -13.97 -0.90
CA THR A 406 -4.49 -12.87 0.06
C THR A 406 -5.96 -12.55 0.29
N ALA A 407 -6.29 -12.30 1.56
CA ALA A 407 -7.61 -11.79 1.96
C ALA A 407 -7.65 -10.25 2.06
N THR A 408 -6.50 -9.58 1.86
CA THR A 408 -6.48 -8.12 1.76
C THR A 408 -6.84 -7.72 0.34
N PRO A 409 -7.98 -7.07 0.12
CA PRO A 409 -8.28 -6.50 -1.18
C PRO A 409 -7.27 -5.41 -1.53
N ILE A 410 -6.59 -5.56 -2.65
CA ILE A 410 -5.76 -4.53 -3.26
C ILE A 410 -6.52 -4.05 -4.49
N PRO A 411 -6.67 -2.75 -4.74
CA PRO A 411 -7.32 -2.28 -5.94
C PRO A 411 -6.79 -2.99 -7.19
N ARG A 412 -7.69 -3.50 -8.03
CA ARG A 412 -7.33 -4.36 -9.19
C ARG A 412 -6.26 -3.74 -10.07
N THR A 413 -6.44 -2.47 -10.38
CA THR A 413 -5.51 -1.70 -11.21
C THR A 413 -4.13 -1.58 -10.56
N LEU A 414 -4.10 -1.36 -9.26
CA LEU A 414 -2.87 -1.29 -8.50
C LEU A 414 -2.18 -2.66 -8.40
N ALA A 415 -2.94 -3.73 -8.17
CA ALA A 415 -2.40 -5.09 -8.13
C ALA A 415 -1.73 -5.47 -9.46
N ILE A 416 -2.39 -5.22 -10.59
CA ILE A 416 -1.85 -5.50 -11.93
C ILE A 416 -0.62 -4.62 -12.23
N SER A 417 -0.62 -3.36 -11.78
CA SER A 417 0.45 -2.42 -12.07
C SER A 417 1.68 -2.65 -11.21
N VAL A 418 1.50 -3.02 -9.95
CA VAL A 418 2.58 -3.15 -8.95
C VAL A 418 3.13 -4.58 -8.90
N PHE A 419 2.25 -5.59 -8.95
CA PHE A 419 2.64 -6.99 -9.01
C PHE A 419 2.74 -7.49 -10.46
N GLY A 420 3.20 -6.63 -11.38
CA GLY A 420 3.29 -6.94 -12.80
C GLY A 420 4.19 -8.13 -13.16
N ASP A 421 4.97 -8.64 -12.19
CA ASP A 421 5.71 -9.89 -12.28
C ASP A 421 4.85 -11.13 -11.99
N MET A 422 3.62 -10.95 -11.47
CA MET A 422 2.64 -12.02 -11.21
C MET A 422 1.42 -11.87 -12.12
N ASP A 423 0.76 -12.98 -12.40
CA ASP A 423 -0.60 -12.97 -12.92
C ASP A 423 -1.57 -12.76 -11.77
N VAL A 424 -2.61 -11.97 -11.96
CA VAL A 424 -3.57 -11.63 -10.90
C VAL A 424 -4.96 -12.18 -11.26
N SER A 425 -5.51 -13.01 -10.35
CA SER A 425 -6.88 -13.50 -10.40
C SER A 425 -7.68 -12.93 -9.24
N ILE A 426 -8.88 -12.43 -9.52
CA ILE A 426 -9.72 -11.76 -8.52
C ILE A 426 -11.05 -12.48 -8.39
N ILE A 427 -11.41 -12.87 -7.16
CA ILE A 427 -12.75 -13.33 -6.80
C ILE A 427 -13.52 -12.11 -6.30
N ASP A 428 -14.31 -11.53 -7.20
CA ASP A 428 -15.11 -10.31 -6.98
C ASP A 428 -16.59 -10.63 -6.67
N GLU A 429 -16.89 -11.90 -6.40
CA GLU A 429 -18.22 -12.37 -6.02
C GLU A 429 -18.15 -13.13 -4.68
N MET A 430 -19.17 -12.95 -3.84
CA MET A 430 -19.33 -13.74 -2.62
C MET A 430 -20.20 -14.97 -2.87
N PRO A 431 -19.94 -16.10 -2.18
CA PRO A 431 -20.79 -17.28 -2.24
C PRO A 431 -22.23 -16.97 -1.83
N ALA A 432 -23.21 -17.62 -2.47
CA ALA A 432 -24.60 -17.46 -2.15
C ALA A 432 -24.91 -17.89 -0.70
N GLY A 433 -25.87 -17.22 -0.04
CA GLY A 433 -26.33 -17.54 1.32
C GLY A 433 -25.59 -16.82 2.45
N ARG A 434 -24.50 -16.09 2.17
CA ARG A 434 -23.83 -15.28 3.19
C ARG A 434 -24.63 -14.00 3.46
N LYS A 435 -24.95 -13.76 4.74
CA LYS A 435 -25.59 -12.53 5.16
C LYS A 435 -24.59 -11.39 5.22
N GLU A 436 -25.00 -10.20 4.75
CA GLU A 436 -24.18 -9.00 4.88
C GLU A 436 -24.02 -8.62 6.35
N ILE A 437 -22.82 -8.16 6.72
CA ILE A 437 -22.53 -7.70 8.06
C ILE A 437 -23.05 -6.26 8.20
N GLU A 438 -23.95 -6.05 9.14
CA GLU A 438 -24.47 -4.71 9.43
C GLU A 438 -23.42 -3.93 10.23
N THR A 439 -22.98 -2.81 9.67
CA THR A 439 -21.93 -1.97 10.29
C THR A 439 -22.54 -0.69 10.84
N TYR A 440 -22.30 -0.40 12.11
CA TYR A 440 -22.83 0.78 12.80
C TYR A 440 -21.69 1.63 13.36
N TRP A 441 -21.88 2.93 13.33
CA TRP A 441 -21.02 3.90 13.99
C TRP A 441 -21.69 4.41 15.25
N ALA A 442 -21.03 4.26 16.40
CA ALA A 442 -21.47 4.76 17.70
C ALA A 442 -20.42 5.70 18.30
N LYS A 443 -20.87 6.73 19.00
CA LYS A 443 -19.98 7.62 19.77
C LYS A 443 -19.62 6.99 21.11
N PRO A 444 -18.49 7.34 21.75
CA PRO A 444 -18.10 6.83 23.07
C PRO A 444 -19.19 6.98 24.15
N GLN A 445 -20.01 8.05 24.09
CA GLN A 445 -21.11 8.27 25.03
C GLN A 445 -22.26 7.28 24.88
N GLN A 446 -22.32 6.50 23.80
CA GLN A 446 -23.34 5.49 23.53
C GLN A 446 -22.92 4.07 23.97
N MET A 447 -21.80 3.93 24.69
CA MET A 447 -21.20 2.64 25.06
C MET A 447 -22.18 1.73 25.80
N GLU A 448 -22.95 2.25 26.74
CA GLU A 448 -23.97 1.45 27.48
C GLU A 448 -25.02 0.85 26.55
N ARG A 449 -25.42 1.57 25.53
CA ARG A 449 -26.37 1.06 24.51
C ARG A 449 -25.71 -0.08 23.69
N VAL A 450 -24.44 0.08 23.37
CA VAL A 450 -23.67 -0.98 22.68
C VAL A 450 -23.54 -2.21 23.55
N PHE A 451 -23.22 -2.06 24.83
CA PHE A 451 -23.13 -3.18 25.79
C PHE A 451 -24.49 -3.89 25.97
N GLY A 452 -25.59 -3.17 26.02
CA GLY A 452 -26.92 -3.75 26.05
C GLY A 452 -27.23 -4.58 24.78
N PHE A 453 -26.72 -4.15 23.62
CA PHE A 453 -26.86 -4.92 22.39
C PHE A 453 -25.97 -6.18 22.39
N VAL A 454 -24.71 -6.09 22.88
CA VAL A 454 -23.84 -7.24 23.07
C VAL A 454 -24.48 -8.27 24.01
N GLU A 455 -25.06 -7.82 25.14
CA GLU A 455 -25.74 -8.68 26.11
C GLU A 455 -26.92 -9.44 25.49
N LYS A 456 -27.66 -8.79 24.60
CA LYS A 456 -28.74 -9.43 23.85
C LYS A 456 -28.21 -10.56 22.95
N GLU A 457 -27.11 -10.37 22.26
CA GLU A 457 -26.49 -11.40 21.43
C GLU A 457 -25.96 -12.57 22.28
N LEU A 458 -25.30 -12.26 23.41
CA LEU A 458 -24.81 -13.25 24.36
C LEU A 458 -25.95 -14.12 24.94
N SER A 459 -27.10 -13.51 25.24
CA SER A 459 -28.30 -14.21 25.75
C SER A 459 -28.86 -15.21 24.73
N GLN A 460 -28.56 -15.06 23.44
CA GLN A 460 -28.90 -16.02 22.40
C GLN A 460 -27.83 -17.12 22.20
N GLY A 461 -26.83 -17.17 23.08
CA GLY A 461 -25.70 -18.13 23.01
C GLY A 461 -24.63 -17.73 22.01
N ARG A 462 -24.63 -16.47 21.48
CA ARG A 462 -23.64 -15.94 20.56
C ARG A 462 -22.38 -15.50 21.30
N GLN A 463 -21.33 -15.18 20.52
CA GLN A 463 -20.05 -14.70 21.04
C GLN A 463 -19.69 -13.35 20.43
N ALA A 464 -18.86 -12.60 21.17
CA ALA A 464 -18.46 -11.25 20.81
C ALA A 464 -16.94 -11.07 20.79
N TYR A 465 -16.44 -10.35 19.79
CA TYR A 465 -15.11 -9.76 19.81
C TYR A 465 -15.18 -8.31 20.29
N VAL A 466 -14.22 -7.90 21.11
CA VAL A 466 -14.01 -6.50 21.50
C VAL A 466 -12.57 -6.14 21.24
N ILE A 467 -12.34 -5.21 20.32
CA ILE A 467 -11.01 -4.86 19.80
C ILE A 467 -10.60 -3.48 20.30
N THR A 468 -9.36 -3.38 20.79
CA THR A 468 -8.72 -2.10 21.14
C THR A 468 -7.59 -1.77 20.15
N PRO A 469 -7.36 -0.48 19.81
CA PRO A 469 -6.28 -0.09 18.89
C PRO A 469 -4.91 -0.26 19.54
N LEU A 470 -3.89 -0.35 18.66
CA LEU A 470 -2.49 -0.16 19.02
C LEU A 470 -2.24 1.33 19.26
N ILE A 471 -1.46 1.67 20.30
CA ILE A 471 -1.00 3.04 20.57
C ILE A 471 0.47 3.13 20.18
N GLU A 472 0.81 3.87 19.14
CA GLU A 472 2.15 3.97 18.55
C GLU A 472 3.27 4.39 19.55
N GLU A 473 2.91 4.96 20.70
CA GLU A 473 3.88 5.51 21.64
C GLU A 473 4.45 4.50 22.67
N SER A 474 3.80 3.34 22.92
CA SER A 474 4.34 2.31 23.83
C SER A 474 3.51 1.02 23.85
N GLU A 475 4.12 -0.12 23.51
CA GLU A 475 3.52 -1.47 23.65
C GLU A 475 3.01 -1.75 25.09
N SER A 476 3.54 -1.06 26.11
CA SER A 476 3.11 -1.24 27.50
C SER A 476 1.75 -0.62 27.77
N LEU A 477 1.43 0.53 27.19
CA LEU A 477 0.13 1.20 27.34
C LEU A 477 -1.00 0.45 26.62
N GLU A 478 -0.70 -0.17 25.47
CA GLU A 478 -1.65 -0.98 24.73
C GLU A 478 -2.17 -2.18 25.50
N VAL A 479 -1.24 -2.91 26.09
CA VAL A 479 -1.55 -4.07 26.92
C VAL A 479 -2.34 -3.63 28.16
N GLN A 480 -2.00 -2.49 28.75
CA GLN A 480 -2.71 -1.97 29.91
C GLN A 480 -4.16 -1.59 29.58
N ASN A 481 -4.41 -0.92 28.47
CA ASN A 481 -5.77 -0.58 28.03
C ASN A 481 -6.62 -1.83 27.77
N ALA A 482 -6.04 -2.86 27.13
CA ALA A 482 -6.74 -4.13 26.93
C ALA A 482 -7.05 -4.84 28.26
N ILE A 483 -6.16 -4.81 29.23
CA ILE A 483 -6.34 -5.36 30.57
C ILE A 483 -7.43 -4.59 31.32
N GLU A 484 -7.43 -3.27 31.30
CA GLU A 484 -8.45 -2.43 31.94
C GLU A 484 -9.84 -2.67 31.35
N LEU A 485 -9.92 -2.73 30.02
CA LEU A 485 -11.16 -3.03 29.32
C LEU A 485 -11.64 -4.46 29.65
N HIS A 486 -10.73 -5.44 29.68
CA HIS A 486 -11.04 -6.81 30.07
C HIS A 486 -11.61 -6.86 31.49
N ALA A 487 -11.00 -6.18 32.47
CA ALA A 487 -11.51 -6.12 33.85
C ALA A 487 -12.90 -5.47 33.91
N THR A 488 -13.11 -4.37 33.19
CA THR A 488 -14.41 -3.69 33.10
C THR A 488 -15.50 -4.60 32.50
N LEU A 489 -15.20 -5.31 31.41
CA LEU A 489 -16.14 -6.19 30.75
C LEU A 489 -16.41 -7.46 31.55
N THR A 490 -15.42 -7.98 32.28
CA THR A 490 -15.58 -9.13 33.16
C THR A 490 -16.59 -8.85 34.30
N GLU A 491 -16.55 -7.63 34.84
CA GLU A 491 -17.52 -7.20 35.88
C GLU A 491 -18.91 -6.94 35.27
N ARG A 492 -18.95 -6.28 34.12
CA ARG A 492 -20.19 -5.84 33.46
C ARG A 492 -21.01 -7.00 32.91
N PHE A 493 -20.35 -8.04 32.37
CA PHE A 493 -21.03 -9.14 31.68
C PHE A 493 -21.13 -10.44 32.49
N LYS A 494 -21.13 -10.38 33.79
CA LYS A 494 -21.43 -11.57 34.61
C LYS A 494 -22.82 -12.14 34.26
N PRO A 495 -23.00 -13.44 34.04
CA PRO A 495 -22.08 -14.55 34.32
C PRO A 495 -21.20 -15.03 33.15
N TYR A 496 -21.08 -14.25 32.06
CA TYR A 496 -20.31 -14.64 30.86
C TYR A 496 -18.82 -14.58 31.13
N HIS A 497 -18.06 -15.47 30.51
CA HIS A 497 -16.61 -15.51 30.61
C HIS A 497 -15.97 -14.58 29.54
N VAL A 498 -15.07 -13.75 30.00
CA VAL A 498 -14.31 -12.80 29.14
C VAL A 498 -12.86 -13.28 29.05
N GLY A 499 -12.39 -13.55 27.84
CA GLY A 499 -10.99 -13.86 27.55
C GLY A 499 -10.20 -12.62 27.15
N LEU A 500 -8.89 -12.65 27.38
CA LEU A 500 -7.98 -11.57 27.01
C LEU A 500 -6.88 -12.09 26.10
N MET A 501 -6.63 -11.39 24.97
CA MET A 501 -5.54 -11.70 24.05
C MET A 501 -4.77 -10.43 23.67
N HIS A 502 -3.44 -10.45 23.85
CA HIS A 502 -2.56 -9.35 23.51
C HIS A 502 -1.18 -9.79 23.03
N GLY A 503 -0.39 -8.89 22.49
CA GLY A 503 0.91 -9.17 21.86
C GLY A 503 1.92 -9.90 22.77
N ARG A 504 1.91 -9.62 24.08
CA ARG A 504 2.86 -10.19 25.04
C ARG A 504 2.58 -11.63 25.48
N LEU A 505 1.43 -12.18 25.13
CA LEU A 505 1.16 -13.59 25.38
C LEU A 505 2.07 -14.46 24.50
N THR A 506 2.53 -15.57 25.06
CA THR A 506 3.23 -16.61 24.30
C THR A 506 2.29 -17.25 23.27
N SER A 507 2.84 -17.91 22.26
CA SER A 507 2.02 -18.61 21.26
C SER A 507 1.08 -19.63 21.91
N SER A 508 1.56 -20.39 22.91
CA SER A 508 0.73 -21.38 23.64
C SER A 508 -0.45 -20.74 24.36
N GLU A 509 -0.21 -19.62 25.06
CA GLU A 509 -1.29 -18.90 25.77
C GLU A 509 -2.32 -18.33 24.80
N LYS A 510 -1.88 -17.81 23.63
CA LYS A 510 -2.79 -17.34 22.57
C LYS A 510 -3.65 -18.48 22.04
N ASP A 511 -3.04 -19.64 21.82
CA ASP A 511 -3.72 -20.82 21.32
C ASP A 511 -4.77 -21.33 22.34
N GLU A 512 -4.44 -21.36 23.64
CA GLU A 512 -5.36 -21.75 24.71
C GLU A 512 -6.59 -20.82 24.78
N VAL A 513 -6.38 -19.50 24.74
CA VAL A 513 -7.49 -18.52 24.78
C VAL A 513 -8.36 -18.64 23.52
N MET A 514 -7.74 -18.81 22.34
CA MET A 514 -8.49 -18.99 21.10
C MET A 514 -9.27 -20.30 21.07
N GLN A 515 -8.70 -21.38 21.59
CA GLN A 515 -9.40 -22.66 21.71
C GLN A 515 -10.61 -22.55 22.64
N ALA A 516 -10.44 -21.93 23.82
CA ALA A 516 -11.52 -21.66 24.76
C ALA A 516 -12.65 -20.82 24.14
N PHE A 517 -12.28 -19.81 23.30
CA PHE A 517 -13.26 -19.02 22.59
C PHE A 517 -13.94 -19.82 21.46
N LYS A 518 -13.24 -20.66 20.74
CA LYS A 518 -13.80 -21.53 19.70
C LYS A 518 -14.77 -22.56 20.29
N GLU A 519 -14.49 -23.11 21.50
CA GLU A 519 -15.31 -24.06 22.22
C GLU A 519 -16.49 -23.41 22.97
N ASN A 520 -16.64 -22.08 22.87
CA ASN A 520 -17.66 -21.29 23.56
C ASN A 520 -17.59 -21.38 25.10
N THR A 521 -16.44 -21.72 25.67
CA THR A 521 -16.19 -21.61 27.13
C THR A 521 -15.88 -20.15 27.50
N VAL A 522 -15.40 -19.33 26.54
CA VAL A 522 -15.28 -17.89 26.59
C VAL A 522 -16.29 -17.29 25.63
N GLN A 523 -17.14 -16.37 26.07
CA GLN A 523 -18.19 -15.75 25.27
C GLN A 523 -17.79 -14.37 24.71
N ILE A 524 -16.89 -13.67 25.39
CA ILE A 524 -16.38 -12.37 24.94
C ILE A 524 -14.86 -12.47 24.84
N LEU A 525 -14.28 -12.12 23.71
CA LEU A 525 -12.84 -12.05 23.54
C LEU A 525 -12.39 -10.59 23.39
N VAL A 526 -11.71 -10.07 24.41
CA VAL A 526 -11.02 -8.77 24.37
C VAL A 526 -9.66 -8.98 23.73
N SER A 527 -9.35 -8.21 22.68
CA SER A 527 -8.07 -8.33 22.03
C SER A 527 -7.55 -6.99 21.50
N THR A 528 -6.22 -6.90 21.43
CA THR A 528 -5.56 -5.94 20.55
C THR A 528 -5.62 -6.44 19.10
N THR A 529 -4.94 -5.80 18.16
CA THR A 529 -4.93 -6.18 16.73
C THR A 529 -4.46 -7.61 16.43
N VAL A 530 -3.98 -8.36 17.42
CA VAL A 530 -3.50 -9.75 17.29
C VAL A 530 -4.59 -10.72 16.76
N VAL A 531 -5.88 -10.38 16.85
CA VAL A 531 -7.01 -11.15 16.26
C VAL A 531 -7.02 -11.12 14.73
N GLU A 532 -6.13 -10.41 14.09
CA GLU A 532 -5.93 -10.49 12.63
C GLU A 532 -5.55 -11.90 12.15
N VAL A 533 -5.19 -12.82 13.05
CA VAL A 533 -4.95 -14.25 12.75
C VAL A 533 -6.27 -14.95 12.44
N GLY A 534 -6.41 -15.44 11.23
CA GLY A 534 -7.61 -15.92 10.51
C GLY A 534 -8.45 -17.05 11.13
N VAL A 535 -8.51 -17.19 12.45
CA VAL A 535 -9.28 -18.24 13.11
C VAL A 535 -10.79 -18.07 12.85
N ASN A 536 -11.42 -19.17 12.44
CA ASN A 536 -12.86 -19.20 12.16
C ASN A 536 -13.65 -19.55 13.41
N VAL A 537 -14.49 -18.63 13.88
CA VAL A 537 -15.46 -18.86 14.99
C VAL A 537 -16.86 -18.54 14.47
N PRO A 538 -17.60 -19.51 13.91
CA PRO A 538 -18.92 -19.29 13.30
C PRO A 538 -19.96 -18.71 14.24
N ASN A 539 -19.83 -18.97 15.55
CA ASN A 539 -20.75 -18.51 16.59
C ASN A 539 -20.56 -17.03 16.97
N ALA A 540 -19.45 -16.41 16.59
CA ALA A 540 -19.19 -14.99 16.84
C ALA A 540 -20.03 -14.13 15.88
N SER A 541 -21.07 -13.48 16.40
CA SER A 541 -22.00 -12.66 15.64
C SER A 541 -21.74 -11.17 15.76
N ILE A 542 -20.96 -10.71 16.74
CA ILE A 542 -20.74 -9.30 16.98
C ILE A 542 -19.26 -8.98 17.19
N ILE A 543 -18.82 -7.89 16.57
CA ILE A 543 -17.51 -7.29 16.81
C ILE A 543 -17.66 -5.82 17.17
N VAL A 544 -17.06 -5.41 18.27
CA VAL A 544 -17.00 -4.03 18.74
C VAL A 544 -15.55 -3.55 18.61
N ILE A 545 -15.33 -2.45 17.90
CA ILE A 545 -13.99 -1.90 17.67
C ILE A 545 -13.93 -0.53 18.35
N HIS A 546 -13.09 -0.41 19.38
CA HIS A 546 -12.85 0.84 20.09
C HIS A 546 -11.88 1.74 19.33
N ASP A 547 -12.08 3.06 19.45
CA ASP A 547 -11.28 4.10 18.79
C ASP A 547 -11.03 3.77 17.31
N ALA A 548 -12.12 3.40 16.61
CA ALA A 548 -12.06 2.86 15.26
C ALA A 548 -11.41 3.82 14.25
N GLU A 549 -11.39 5.12 14.52
CA GLU A 549 -10.71 6.14 13.70
C GLU A 549 -9.19 5.97 13.64
N ARG A 550 -8.59 5.23 14.60
CA ARG A 550 -7.15 4.95 14.61
C ARG A 550 -6.74 3.83 13.66
N PHE A 551 -7.70 3.02 13.22
CA PHE A 551 -7.45 1.92 12.29
C PHE A 551 -7.53 2.40 10.83
N GLY A 552 -6.77 1.76 9.95
CA GLY A 552 -6.94 1.89 8.51
C GLY A 552 -8.18 1.16 8.00
N LEU A 553 -8.73 1.60 6.86
CA LEU A 553 -9.90 0.96 6.24
C LEU A 553 -9.67 -0.53 5.98
N ALA A 554 -8.50 -0.92 5.50
CA ALA A 554 -8.15 -2.32 5.26
C ALA A 554 -8.15 -3.15 6.55
N GLN A 555 -7.63 -2.58 7.65
CA GLN A 555 -7.64 -3.24 8.97
C GLN A 555 -9.05 -3.38 9.51
N LEU A 556 -9.86 -2.31 9.46
CA LEU A 556 -11.27 -2.35 9.87
C LEU A 556 -12.05 -3.40 9.08
N HIS A 557 -11.80 -3.51 7.78
CA HIS A 557 -12.43 -4.50 6.93
C HIS A 557 -12.02 -5.93 7.30
N GLN A 558 -10.75 -6.18 7.57
CA GLN A 558 -10.25 -7.49 8.04
C GLN A 558 -10.87 -7.86 9.39
N LEU A 559 -10.94 -6.91 10.34
CA LEU A 559 -11.57 -7.09 11.64
C LEU A 559 -13.06 -7.38 11.47
N ARG A 560 -13.79 -6.62 10.66
CA ARG A 560 -15.19 -6.89 10.33
C ARG A 560 -15.39 -8.32 9.79
N GLY A 561 -14.48 -8.80 8.94
CA GLY A 561 -14.51 -10.16 8.40
C GLY A 561 -14.30 -11.28 9.41
N ARG A 562 -14.06 -10.98 10.71
CA ARG A 562 -14.00 -11.99 11.79
C ARG A 562 -15.37 -12.49 12.19
N VAL A 563 -16.42 -11.77 11.93
CA VAL A 563 -17.82 -12.17 12.09
C VAL A 563 -18.47 -12.45 10.74
N GLY A 564 -19.72 -12.92 10.72
CA GLY A 564 -20.43 -13.23 9.48
C GLY A 564 -20.00 -14.55 8.84
N ARG A 565 -19.57 -15.51 9.64
CA ARG A 565 -19.13 -16.85 9.19
C ARG A 565 -20.10 -17.97 9.54
N GLY A 566 -21.15 -17.67 10.27
CA GLY A 566 -22.25 -18.56 10.64
C GLY A 566 -23.55 -18.12 9.99
N ASP A 567 -24.65 -18.83 10.33
CA ASP A 567 -25.98 -18.56 9.79
C ASP A 567 -26.70 -17.38 10.45
N ALA A 568 -26.17 -16.88 11.58
CA ALA A 568 -26.75 -15.75 12.29
C ALA A 568 -26.44 -14.42 11.59
N GLN A 569 -27.34 -13.44 11.77
CA GLN A 569 -27.02 -12.05 11.40
C GLN A 569 -25.81 -11.58 12.23
N SER A 570 -24.89 -10.88 11.60
CA SER A 570 -23.68 -10.41 12.26
C SER A 570 -23.54 -8.90 12.20
N TYR A 571 -22.88 -8.35 13.20
CA TYR A 571 -22.82 -6.92 13.45
C TYR A 571 -21.39 -6.46 13.71
N CYS A 572 -21.03 -5.31 13.12
CA CYS A 572 -19.78 -4.62 13.39
C CYS A 572 -20.10 -3.23 13.95
N ILE A 573 -19.69 -2.96 15.18
CA ILE A 573 -19.93 -1.67 15.84
C ILE A 573 -18.58 -0.95 15.99
N LEU A 574 -18.49 0.20 15.32
CA LEU A 574 -17.33 1.08 15.35
C LEU A 574 -17.56 2.17 16.39
N ILE A 575 -16.81 2.14 17.49
CA ILE A 575 -16.81 3.19 18.49
C ILE A 575 -15.78 4.22 18.07
N ALA A 576 -16.23 5.44 17.71
CA ALA A 576 -15.34 6.47 17.16
C ALA A 576 -15.87 7.89 17.41
N ASP A 577 -14.95 8.81 17.67
CA ASP A 577 -15.18 10.26 17.72
C ASP A 577 -14.08 11.02 16.96
N PRO A 578 -14.04 10.86 15.63
CA PRO A 578 -12.96 11.40 14.81
C PRO A 578 -12.97 12.93 14.78
N SER A 579 -11.84 13.55 15.10
CA SER A 579 -11.63 14.99 15.06
C SER A 579 -11.36 15.52 13.64
N SER A 580 -10.81 14.67 12.73
CA SER A 580 -10.47 15.03 11.35
C SER A 580 -11.57 14.61 10.37
N ASP A 581 -11.70 15.38 9.27
CA ASP A 581 -12.67 15.04 8.22
C ASP A 581 -12.30 13.74 7.51
N THR A 582 -11.01 13.45 7.35
CA THR A 582 -10.52 12.17 6.82
C THR A 582 -10.93 10.99 7.72
N GLY A 583 -10.85 11.17 9.06
CA GLY A 583 -11.31 10.17 10.02
C GLY A 583 -12.82 9.91 9.91
N LYS A 584 -13.62 10.99 9.82
CA LYS A 584 -15.09 10.90 9.64
C LYS A 584 -15.43 10.18 8.34
N GLU A 585 -14.78 10.54 7.22
CA GLU A 585 -15.01 9.91 5.93
C GLU A 585 -14.66 8.42 5.94
N ARG A 586 -13.58 8.03 6.63
CA ARG A 586 -13.18 6.64 6.81
C ARG A 586 -14.24 5.82 7.53
N ILE A 587 -14.70 6.28 8.68
CA ILE A 587 -15.74 5.57 9.46
C ILE A 587 -17.05 5.52 8.68
N LYS A 588 -17.46 6.60 8.03
CA LYS A 588 -18.65 6.65 7.18
C LYS A 588 -18.55 5.62 6.04
N THR A 589 -17.42 5.57 5.34
CA THR A 589 -17.19 4.60 4.25
C THR A 589 -17.36 3.16 4.72
N MET A 590 -16.88 2.82 5.93
CA MET A 590 -17.07 1.49 6.53
C MET A 590 -18.54 1.13 6.76
N THR A 591 -19.40 2.11 7.04
CA THR A 591 -20.85 1.88 7.24
C THR A 591 -21.63 1.79 5.93
N GLU A 592 -21.10 2.35 4.84
CA GLU A 592 -21.78 2.42 3.54
C GLU A 592 -21.57 1.21 2.64
N THR A 593 -20.47 0.46 2.82
CA THR A 593 -20.15 -0.67 1.94
C THR A 593 -19.52 -1.85 2.69
N ASN A 594 -19.89 -3.06 2.24
CA ASN A 594 -19.25 -4.30 2.64
C ASN A 594 -18.19 -4.80 1.64
N ASP A 595 -18.08 -4.14 0.49
CA ASP A 595 -17.16 -4.50 -0.59
C ASP A 595 -15.72 -4.09 -0.24
N GLY A 596 -14.86 -5.07 0.02
CA GLY A 596 -13.47 -4.84 0.39
C GLY A 596 -12.64 -4.15 -0.70
N PHE A 597 -12.95 -4.35 -1.99
CA PHE A 597 -12.24 -3.68 -3.09
C PHE A 597 -12.58 -2.19 -3.14
N LYS A 598 -13.85 -1.82 -2.94
CA LYS A 598 -14.25 -0.40 -2.84
C LYS A 598 -13.62 0.28 -1.63
N LEU A 599 -13.54 -0.44 -0.49
CA LEU A 599 -12.86 0.07 0.70
C LEU A 599 -11.37 0.29 0.44
N ALA A 600 -10.70 -0.65 -0.23
CA ALA A 600 -9.29 -0.51 -0.58
C ALA A 600 -9.02 0.65 -1.54
N GLU A 601 -9.89 0.86 -2.56
CA GLU A 601 -9.80 2.02 -3.45
C GLU A 601 -9.97 3.34 -2.70
N LYS A 602 -10.90 3.38 -1.75
CA LYS A 602 -11.12 4.56 -0.94
C LYS A 602 -9.97 4.82 0.03
N ASP A 603 -9.43 3.77 0.67
CA ASP A 603 -8.26 3.88 1.56
C ASP A 603 -7.03 4.42 0.81
N LEU A 604 -6.82 3.93 -0.42
CA LEU A 604 -5.77 4.40 -1.30
C LEU A 604 -5.90 5.91 -1.61
N LYS A 605 -7.12 6.36 -1.90
CA LYS A 605 -7.40 7.80 -2.14
C LYS A 605 -7.20 8.67 -0.90
N LEU A 606 -7.56 8.16 0.28
CA LEU A 606 -7.46 8.91 1.55
C LEU A 606 -6.03 8.99 2.11
N ARG A 607 -5.22 7.97 1.91
CA ARG A 607 -3.84 7.90 2.43
C ARG A 607 -2.77 8.39 1.47
N GLY A 608 -3.06 8.36 0.15
CA GLY A 608 -2.03 8.43 -0.89
C GLY A 608 -1.21 7.13 -1.00
N ALA A 609 -0.69 6.84 -2.19
CA ALA A 609 0.01 5.58 -2.45
C ALA A 609 1.35 5.42 -1.71
N GLY A 610 2.01 6.52 -1.36
CA GLY A 610 3.31 6.49 -0.67
C GLY A 610 3.28 5.77 0.69
N ASN A 611 2.15 5.84 1.40
CA ASN A 611 1.97 5.18 2.69
C ASN A 611 1.39 3.76 2.59
N PHE A 612 0.85 3.38 1.42
CA PHE A 612 0.24 2.06 1.23
C PHE A 612 1.30 0.94 1.15
N PHE A 613 2.46 1.24 0.56
CA PHE A 613 3.51 0.23 0.33
C PHE A 613 4.51 0.08 1.48
N GLY A 614 4.47 0.93 2.50
CA GLY A 614 5.48 0.95 3.56
C GLY A 614 6.89 1.20 2.99
N THR A 615 7.66 2.05 3.58
CA THR A 615 8.95 2.52 3.04
C THR A 615 10.03 1.45 2.94
N GLU A 616 9.84 0.24 3.49
CA GLU A 616 10.89 -0.78 3.61
C GLU A 616 10.52 -2.20 3.14
N GLN A 617 9.26 -2.49 2.82
CA GLN A 617 8.84 -3.90 2.58
C GLN A 617 8.59 -4.27 1.11
N SER A 618 8.52 -3.32 0.17
CA SER A 618 7.93 -3.64 -1.13
C SER A 618 8.91 -3.92 -2.28
N GLY A 619 10.23 -3.68 -2.11
CA GLY A 619 11.18 -3.83 -3.24
C GLY A 619 10.83 -3.01 -4.50
N LEU A 620 9.84 -2.11 -4.38
CA LEU A 620 9.41 -1.23 -5.46
C LEU A 620 10.36 -0.06 -5.60
N PRO A 621 10.66 0.38 -6.83
CA PRO A 621 11.41 1.62 -7.03
C PRO A 621 10.64 2.78 -6.41
N ARG A 622 11.37 3.70 -5.79
CA ARG A 622 10.79 4.96 -5.32
C ARG A 622 10.41 5.80 -6.52
N PHE A 623 9.13 5.95 -6.77
CA PHE A 623 8.65 6.94 -7.71
C PHE A 623 8.93 8.35 -7.20
N VAL A 624 9.32 9.23 -8.11
CA VAL A 624 9.62 10.63 -7.77
C VAL A 624 8.38 11.50 -7.86
N LEU A 625 7.66 11.42 -9.00
CA LEU A 625 6.44 12.19 -9.25
C LEU A 625 5.19 11.33 -9.44
N THR A 626 5.35 10.05 -9.75
CA THR A 626 4.22 9.14 -9.95
C THR A 626 3.55 8.83 -8.61
N ASP A 627 2.26 9.06 -8.53
CA ASP A 627 1.40 8.55 -7.48
C ASP A 627 0.63 7.33 -8.02
N PRO A 628 0.97 6.09 -7.60
CA PRO A 628 0.31 4.89 -8.10
C PRO A 628 -1.21 4.85 -7.88
N ALA A 629 -1.74 5.66 -6.95
CA ALA A 629 -3.18 5.79 -6.72
C ALA A 629 -3.87 6.73 -7.70
N LEU A 630 -3.22 7.84 -8.03
CA LEU A 630 -3.78 8.89 -8.89
C LEU A 630 -3.45 8.66 -10.36
N ASP A 631 -2.27 8.10 -10.66
CA ASP A 631 -1.73 7.94 -12.01
C ASP A 631 -2.00 6.51 -12.60
N ILE A 632 -3.02 5.78 -12.08
CA ILE A 632 -3.38 4.42 -12.46
C ILE A 632 -3.54 4.26 -13.99
N GLN A 633 -4.24 5.19 -14.65
CA GLN A 633 -4.46 5.13 -16.09
C GLN A 633 -3.16 5.28 -16.89
N VAL A 634 -2.26 6.14 -16.44
CA VAL A 634 -0.94 6.31 -17.05
C VAL A 634 -0.12 5.04 -16.88
N MET A 635 -0.16 4.44 -15.69
CA MET A 635 0.57 3.21 -15.37
C MET A 635 0.07 2.03 -16.20
N GLU A 636 -1.26 1.88 -16.39
CA GLU A 636 -1.84 0.83 -17.24
C GLU A 636 -1.49 1.04 -18.72
N THR A 637 -1.51 2.29 -19.20
CA THR A 637 -1.09 2.63 -20.57
C THR A 637 0.39 2.28 -20.78
N ALA A 638 1.24 2.67 -19.85
CA ALA A 638 2.67 2.35 -19.88
C ALA A 638 2.93 0.83 -19.84
N ARG A 639 2.11 0.06 -19.10
CA ARG A 639 2.17 -1.40 -19.07
C ARG A 639 1.88 -2.01 -20.44
N GLN A 640 0.83 -1.55 -21.10
CA GLN A 640 0.47 -2.05 -22.45
C GLN A 640 1.56 -1.73 -23.47
N ASP A 641 2.13 -0.53 -23.40
CA ASP A 641 3.25 -0.14 -24.26
C ASP A 641 4.52 -0.94 -23.98
N ALA A 642 4.86 -1.17 -22.70
CA ALA A 642 6.00 -2.01 -22.32
C ALA A 642 5.87 -3.44 -22.87
N VAL A 643 4.68 -4.06 -22.74
CA VAL A 643 4.41 -5.41 -23.30
C VAL A 643 4.56 -5.40 -24.81
N ARG A 644 4.03 -4.37 -25.50
CA ARG A 644 4.13 -4.23 -26.95
C ARG A 644 5.59 -4.06 -27.40
N LEU A 645 6.34 -3.21 -26.75
CA LEU A 645 7.76 -2.96 -27.05
C LEU A 645 8.58 -4.24 -26.88
N LEU A 646 8.52 -4.89 -25.73
CA LEU A 646 9.32 -6.11 -25.45
C LEU A 646 9.01 -7.29 -26.37
N ARG A 647 7.80 -7.35 -26.96
CA ARG A 647 7.40 -8.36 -27.94
C ARG A 647 7.74 -7.99 -29.38
N SER A 648 8.12 -6.74 -29.63
CA SER A 648 8.43 -6.25 -30.98
C SER A 648 9.90 -6.47 -31.33
N ASP A 649 10.18 -7.10 -32.46
CA ASP A 649 11.54 -7.21 -32.98
C ASP A 649 12.16 -5.82 -33.26
N ALA A 650 11.33 -4.86 -33.65
CA ALA A 650 11.75 -3.47 -33.87
C ALA A 650 12.35 -2.84 -32.60
N PHE A 651 11.78 -3.12 -31.42
CA PHE A 651 12.35 -2.63 -30.15
C PHE A 651 13.79 -3.09 -29.96
N TRP A 652 14.13 -4.30 -30.36
CA TRP A 652 15.46 -4.89 -30.16
C TRP A 652 16.46 -4.52 -31.27
N GLN A 653 16.01 -4.14 -32.46
CA GLN A 653 16.84 -3.98 -33.63
C GLN A 653 16.88 -2.55 -34.19
N ALA A 654 15.79 -1.78 -34.06
CA ALA A 654 15.70 -0.48 -34.69
C ALA A 654 16.46 0.61 -33.88
N PRO A 655 17.19 1.50 -34.57
CA PRO A 655 18.00 2.57 -33.93
C PRO A 655 17.18 3.58 -33.11
N GLU A 656 15.90 3.75 -33.43
CA GLU A 656 15.03 4.68 -32.69
C GLU A 656 14.85 4.31 -31.21
N TYR A 657 15.13 3.06 -30.84
CA TYR A 657 15.03 2.55 -29.46
C TYR A 657 16.39 2.46 -28.74
N ASP A 658 17.52 2.75 -29.41
CA ASP A 658 18.86 2.60 -28.85
C ASP A 658 19.01 3.34 -27.51
N VAL A 659 18.60 4.60 -27.46
CA VAL A 659 18.72 5.43 -26.25
C VAL A 659 17.88 4.86 -25.09
N LEU A 660 16.69 4.34 -25.38
CA LEU A 660 15.83 3.73 -24.37
C LEU A 660 16.45 2.41 -23.90
N ARG A 661 16.95 1.55 -24.81
CA ARG A 661 17.64 0.30 -24.46
C ARG A 661 18.86 0.54 -23.61
N ASP A 662 19.77 1.42 -24.05
CA ASP A 662 20.98 1.76 -23.30
C ASP A 662 20.67 2.28 -21.90
N TYR A 663 19.62 3.06 -21.75
CA TYR A 663 19.20 3.57 -20.44
C TYR A 663 18.71 2.43 -19.54
N ILE A 664 17.85 1.57 -20.06
CA ILE A 664 17.29 0.44 -19.31
C ILE A 664 18.38 -0.57 -18.92
N GLU A 665 19.34 -0.85 -19.83
CA GLU A 665 20.47 -1.74 -19.56
C GLU A 665 21.39 -1.17 -18.47
N ARG A 666 21.75 0.12 -18.54
CA ARG A 666 22.56 0.79 -17.51
C ARG A 666 21.92 0.82 -16.13
N GLN A 667 20.61 0.80 -16.08
CA GLN A 667 19.84 0.72 -14.84
C GLN A 667 19.68 -0.74 -14.35
N GLY A 668 20.27 -1.73 -15.01
CA GLY A 668 20.11 -3.15 -14.70
C GLY A 668 18.68 -3.67 -14.89
N LEU A 669 17.86 -2.94 -15.66
CA LEU A 669 16.43 -3.22 -15.76
C LEU A 669 16.13 -4.42 -16.66
N LEU A 670 17.06 -4.83 -17.55
CA LEU A 670 16.95 -6.00 -18.44
C LEU A 670 17.74 -7.21 -17.94
N GLU A 671 18.74 -7.00 -17.09
CA GLU A 671 19.44 -8.07 -16.40
C GLU A 671 18.55 -8.57 -15.26
N GLY A 672 18.18 -9.83 -15.29
CA GLY A 672 17.18 -10.46 -14.45
C GLY A 672 17.39 -10.40 -12.91
N GLU A 673 17.86 -9.29 -12.39
CA GLU A 673 17.85 -9.02 -10.96
C GLU A 673 16.39 -8.88 -10.47
N ARG A 674 16.05 -9.78 -9.58
CA ARG A 674 14.72 -9.91 -8.97
C ARG A 674 14.38 -8.64 -8.21
N ILE A 675 13.22 -8.07 -8.47
CA ILE A 675 12.58 -7.13 -7.55
C ILE A 675 12.23 -7.96 -6.30
N GLU A 676 12.96 -7.74 -5.22
CA GLU A 676 12.78 -8.40 -3.94
C GLU A 676 11.76 -7.67 -3.07
#